data_6b51016fe4ca1491afc8b60d8488101e
#
_entry.id   6b51016fe4ca1491afc8b60d8488101e
#
_cell.length_a   1.000
_cell.length_b   1.000
_cell.length_c   1.000
_cell.angle_alpha   90.00
_cell.angle_beta   90.00
_cell.angle_gamma   90.00
#
_symmetry.space_group_name_H-M   'P 1'
#
loop_
_entity.id
_entity.type
_entity.pdbx_description
1 polymer ?
#
loop_
_entity_poly.entity_id
_entity_poly.type
_entity_poly.pdbx_seq_one_letter_code
_entity_poly.pdbx_strand_id
1 'polypeptide(L)'
;MNQTETGLNPMQMEAVEHTEGPLLILAGAGSGKTRVLTHRIASLIRDKGVNPWNIMAITFTNKAAGEMRERVDKIVGYGSERIWVSTFHSSCVRILRRHAERLGYANNFAIYDTDDQKSLIKDIMKRLQMDPKLYRDRAIMAAISSAKDEMIEPDQYRIDAGIDWKLQKYAAVYAEYQAELKKNNAMDFDDLLVQTVKLFQQFPEVLDYYQEQFRYIMVDEYQDTNTVQFRFVSLLAAKYRNLCVVGDDDQSIYKFRGANIENILSFEHVFPDAKVIKLEQNYRSTQNILNAANEVIANNQGRKAKRLWTENPEGDLIDLRQFQSGFEEAEYVAGEITRGVRTEGKKYRDYAILYRTNAQSRLFEEKLLLANVPYKIVGGVNFYARREIKDLLAYLRVIENPEDDLAVLRIINVPRRGIGAATINKVQDWEAEQGIRFYDALLEAEYVPGLMRSLNKIKSFTSFLQVLRAKADYLSVKELLNEIIEETGYVADLQAEGTEEAAARIENIDELISKIADYEESAEQPSLGGFLQEVALVSDIDSVDEESDYVLLMTLHSAKGLEFPNVFLAGMEDGIFPSYMMITGDDPSELEEERRLCYVGITRAMQHLTLTCARQRMIRGEVQYNKMSRFVKEIPRELISLERERGEIEDRKPKMDIPTRGSVYAAMKQAFREKPQQAKTFSAQKATKLDYEIGDTVRHIKFGVGIVTDIVDGGRDYEVTVNFDQAGTKKMFASFAKLKKL
;
A
#
# COMPACT_ATOMS: atom_id res chain seq x y z
N MET A 1 17.31 32.95 -15.95
CA MET A 1 17.62 32.91 -14.49
C MET A 1 19.11 32.85 -14.30
N ASN A 2 19.71 33.65 -13.40
CA ASN A 2 21.15 33.58 -13.14
C ASN A 2 21.46 32.48 -12.10
N GLN A 3 22.56 31.79 -12.27
CA GLN A 3 23.04 30.70 -11.38
C GLN A 3 23.09 31.10 -9.89
N THR A 4 23.45 32.35 -9.62
CA THR A 4 23.49 32.95 -8.27
C THR A 4 22.12 33.16 -7.63
N GLU A 5 21.05 33.29 -8.42
CA GLU A 5 19.69 33.53 -7.93
C GLU A 5 18.92 32.23 -7.66
N THR A 6 19.27 31.16 -8.37
CA THR A 6 18.53 29.88 -8.30
C THR A 6 19.18 28.87 -7.36
N GLY A 7 20.48 29.00 -7.09
CA GLY A 7 21.29 28.02 -6.33
C GLY A 7 21.33 26.63 -7.01
N LEU A 8 21.19 26.59 -8.34
CA LEU A 8 21.31 25.36 -9.14
C LEU A 8 22.76 25.15 -9.55
N ASN A 9 23.21 23.91 -9.58
CA ASN A 9 24.53 23.57 -10.14
C ASN A 9 24.48 23.61 -11.68
N PRO A 10 25.67 23.57 -12.37
CA PRO A 10 25.72 23.68 -13.83
C PRO A 10 24.86 22.65 -14.57
N MET A 11 24.84 21.37 -14.14
CA MET A 11 24.06 20.31 -14.78
C MET A 11 22.55 20.49 -14.55
N GLN A 12 22.17 20.93 -13.35
CA GLN A 12 20.79 21.28 -13.06
C GLN A 12 20.33 22.47 -13.90
N MET A 13 21.18 23.49 -14.08
CA MET A 13 20.87 24.64 -14.91
C MET A 13 20.73 24.23 -16.38
N GLU A 14 21.63 23.39 -16.91
CA GLU A 14 21.54 22.85 -18.27
C GLU A 14 20.21 22.12 -18.48
N ALA A 15 19.75 21.33 -17.49
CA ALA A 15 18.47 20.62 -17.54
C ALA A 15 17.27 21.58 -17.52
N VAL A 16 17.37 22.71 -16.83
CA VAL A 16 16.33 23.76 -16.80
C VAL A 16 16.24 24.51 -18.12
N GLU A 17 17.39 24.84 -18.73
CA GLU A 17 17.47 25.67 -19.94
C GLU A 17 17.14 24.90 -21.24
N HIS A 18 17.33 23.58 -21.27
CA HIS A 18 17.02 22.76 -22.43
C HIS A 18 15.51 22.52 -22.55
N THR A 19 14.78 23.39 -23.22
CA THR A 19 13.30 23.40 -23.23
C THR A 19 12.65 22.57 -24.34
N GLU A 20 13.29 22.47 -25.51
CA GLU A 20 12.70 21.85 -26.70
C GLU A 20 13.26 20.43 -26.94
N GLY A 21 12.41 19.54 -27.42
CA GLY A 21 12.73 18.15 -27.73
C GLY A 21 12.74 17.22 -26.52
N PRO A 22 12.97 15.91 -26.75
CA PRO A 22 12.99 14.91 -25.67
C PRO A 22 14.20 15.08 -24.79
N LEU A 23 14.00 15.04 -23.47
CA LEU A 23 15.04 15.17 -22.45
C LEU A 23 14.93 14.05 -21.42
N LEU A 24 16.00 13.31 -21.22
CA LEU A 24 16.16 12.36 -20.12
C LEU A 24 17.09 12.94 -19.06
N ILE A 25 16.62 13.15 -17.86
CA ILE A 25 17.39 13.55 -16.70
C ILE A 25 17.63 12.32 -15.83
N LEU A 26 18.83 11.74 -15.88
CA LEU A 26 19.26 10.66 -15.02
C LEU A 26 19.73 11.26 -13.70
N ALA A 27 18.89 11.21 -12.69
CA ALA A 27 19.10 11.96 -11.46
C ALA A 27 19.18 11.01 -10.26
N GLY A 28 20.36 10.84 -9.70
CA GLY A 28 20.56 9.98 -8.53
C GLY A 28 19.79 10.42 -7.29
N ALA A 29 19.82 9.59 -6.24
CA ALA A 29 19.18 9.90 -4.96
C ALA A 29 19.68 11.26 -4.42
N GLY A 30 18.78 12.09 -3.90
CA GLY A 30 19.14 13.38 -3.28
C GLY A 30 19.78 14.42 -4.21
N SER A 31 19.73 14.25 -5.55
CA SER A 31 20.31 15.17 -6.53
C SER A 31 19.43 16.36 -6.90
N GLY A 32 18.26 16.50 -6.28
CA GLY A 32 17.34 17.60 -6.52
C GLY A 32 16.43 17.44 -7.74
N LYS A 33 16.00 16.21 -8.08
CA LYS A 33 15.05 15.89 -9.18
C LYS A 33 13.89 16.87 -9.25
N THR A 34 13.09 16.92 -8.20
CA THR A 34 11.88 17.78 -8.12
C THR A 34 12.24 19.28 -8.21
N ARG A 35 13.40 19.68 -7.64
CA ARG A 35 13.89 21.06 -7.73
C ARG A 35 14.17 21.46 -9.18
N VAL A 36 14.80 20.59 -9.96
CA VAL A 36 15.05 20.84 -11.38
C VAL A 36 13.75 20.95 -12.15
N LEU A 37 12.79 20.05 -11.93
CA LEU A 37 11.48 20.11 -12.59
C LEU A 37 10.73 21.40 -12.28
N THR A 38 10.68 21.82 -11.02
CA THR A 38 9.99 23.05 -10.61
C THR A 38 10.64 24.31 -11.21
N HIS A 39 11.98 24.38 -11.24
CA HIS A 39 12.67 25.49 -11.89
C HIS A 39 12.52 25.48 -13.41
N ARG A 40 12.46 24.30 -14.03
CA ARG A 40 12.19 24.15 -15.48
C ARG A 40 10.80 24.67 -15.82
N ILE A 41 9.77 24.30 -15.05
CA ILE A 41 8.40 24.85 -15.20
C ILE A 41 8.44 26.37 -15.09
N ALA A 42 9.11 26.90 -14.05
CA ALA A 42 9.23 28.33 -13.86
C ALA A 42 9.94 29.03 -15.02
N SER A 43 11.01 28.46 -15.55
CA SER A 43 11.75 29.01 -16.72
C SER A 43 10.89 29.00 -17.98
N LEU A 44 10.13 27.91 -18.22
CA LEU A 44 9.19 27.86 -19.36
C LEU A 44 8.18 29.01 -19.32
N ILE A 45 7.64 29.31 -18.15
CA ILE A 45 6.64 30.36 -17.97
C ILE A 45 7.27 31.77 -18.04
N ARG A 46 8.30 32.01 -17.21
CA ARG A 46 8.87 33.35 -17.02
C ARG A 46 9.81 33.77 -18.14
N ASP A 47 10.70 32.85 -18.57
CA ASP A 47 11.78 33.18 -19.51
C ASP A 47 11.37 32.89 -20.97
N LYS A 48 10.54 31.86 -21.19
CA LYS A 48 10.11 31.47 -22.54
C LYS A 48 8.68 31.92 -22.88
N GLY A 49 7.92 32.46 -21.91
CA GLY A 49 6.56 32.94 -22.13
C GLY A 49 5.55 31.85 -22.46
N VAL A 50 5.81 30.60 -22.04
CA VAL A 50 4.90 29.48 -22.24
C VAL A 50 3.65 29.68 -21.37
N ASN A 51 2.47 29.53 -21.96
CA ASN A 51 1.24 29.61 -21.19
C ASN A 51 1.18 28.42 -20.19
N PRO A 52 0.92 28.68 -18.89
CA PRO A 52 0.80 27.63 -17.86
C PRO A 52 -0.16 26.49 -18.26
N TRP A 53 -1.23 26.80 -18.97
CA TRP A 53 -2.18 25.82 -19.53
C TRP A 53 -1.53 24.77 -20.47
N ASN A 54 -0.40 25.12 -21.10
CA ASN A 54 0.31 24.23 -22.01
C ASN A 54 1.32 23.31 -21.32
N ILE A 55 1.36 23.29 -19.98
CA ILE A 55 2.32 22.53 -19.22
C ILE A 55 1.60 21.41 -18.44
N MET A 56 2.08 20.19 -18.60
CA MET A 56 1.67 19.01 -17.83
C MET A 56 2.86 18.46 -17.04
N ALA A 57 2.71 18.28 -15.73
CA ALA A 57 3.70 17.64 -14.87
C ALA A 57 3.05 16.47 -14.12
N ILE A 58 3.62 15.29 -14.28
CA ILE A 58 3.09 14.04 -13.75
C ILE A 58 4.05 13.45 -12.72
N THR A 59 3.51 12.98 -11.60
CA THR A 59 4.23 12.25 -10.56
C THR A 59 3.43 11.03 -10.09
N PHE A 60 3.95 10.26 -9.12
CA PHE A 60 3.32 9.00 -8.70
C PHE A 60 2.40 9.13 -7.49
N THR A 61 2.61 10.11 -6.60
CA THR A 61 1.81 10.28 -5.38
C THR A 61 1.15 11.65 -5.33
N ASN A 62 0.00 11.74 -4.66
CA ASN A 62 -0.70 13.01 -4.49
C ASN A 62 0.12 13.98 -3.63
N LYS A 63 0.85 13.48 -2.62
CA LYS A 63 1.78 14.28 -1.82
C LYS A 63 2.85 14.94 -2.72
N ALA A 64 3.52 14.16 -3.58
CA ALA A 64 4.53 14.71 -4.49
C ALA A 64 3.94 15.73 -5.48
N ALA A 65 2.70 15.50 -5.97
CA ALA A 65 1.99 16.47 -6.82
C ALA A 65 1.67 17.77 -6.06
N GLY A 66 1.21 17.66 -4.82
CA GLY A 66 0.97 18.81 -3.93
C GLY A 66 2.23 19.62 -3.67
N GLU A 67 3.31 18.95 -3.23
CA GLU A 67 4.61 19.60 -3.01
C GLU A 67 5.17 20.27 -4.28
N MET A 68 5.04 19.61 -5.44
CA MET A 68 5.48 20.17 -6.72
C MET A 68 4.69 21.44 -7.04
N ARG A 69 3.37 21.44 -6.84
CA ARG A 69 2.49 22.59 -7.04
C ARG A 69 2.90 23.75 -6.14
N GLU A 70 3.02 23.53 -4.83
CA GLU A 70 3.44 24.57 -3.88
C GLU A 70 4.80 25.19 -4.22
N ARG A 71 5.76 24.35 -4.64
CA ARG A 71 7.09 24.85 -5.03
C ARG A 71 7.05 25.68 -6.31
N VAL A 72 6.21 25.28 -7.28
CA VAL A 72 5.99 26.06 -8.51
C VAL A 72 5.28 27.38 -8.18
N ASP A 73 4.25 27.35 -7.34
CA ASP A 73 3.51 28.54 -6.91
C ASP A 73 4.42 29.58 -6.23
N LYS A 74 5.32 29.11 -5.36
CA LYS A 74 6.32 29.98 -4.71
C LYS A 74 7.29 30.65 -5.69
N ILE A 75 7.60 30.00 -6.81
CA ILE A 75 8.55 30.52 -7.82
C ILE A 75 7.84 31.38 -8.86
N VAL A 76 6.69 30.93 -9.37
CA VAL A 76 5.97 31.56 -10.50
C VAL A 76 4.99 32.62 -10.01
N GLY A 77 4.29 32.37 -8.92
CA GLY A 77 3.24 33.23 -8.41
C GLY A 77 1.93 33.08 -9.22
N TYR A 78 1.26 34.20 -9.48
CA TYR A 78 -0.05 34.24 -10.15
C TYR A 78 -0.07 33.53 -11.51
N GLY A 79 -1.06 32.68 -11.74
CA GLY A 79 -1.26 31.91 -12.99
C GLY A 79 -0.76 30.48 -12.95
N SER A 80 -0.02 30.08 -11.89
CA SER A 80 0.48 28.72 -11.69
C SER A 80 -0.64 27.68 -11.48
N GLU A 81 -1.80 28.09 -11.00
CA GLU A 81 -2.99 27.26 -10.80
C GLU A 81 -3.49 26.58 -12.10
N ARG A 82 -3.12 27.14 -13.27
CA ARG A 82 -3.49 26.60 -14.59
C ARG A 82 -2.58 25.48 -15.08
N ILE A 83 -1.48 25.21 -14.39
CA ILE A 83 -0.58 24.10 -14.72
C ILE A 83 -1.26 22.80 -14.33
N TRP A 84 -1.19 21.81 -15.24
CA TRP A 84 -1.72 20.48 -14.93
C TRP A 84 -0.67 19.68 -14.16
N VAL A 85 -0.68 19.80 -12.82
CA VAL A 85 0.17 18.99 -11.93
C VAL A 85 -0.70 17.94 -11.27
N SER A 86 -0.42 16.64 -11.50
CA SER A 86 -1.22 15.53 -10.96
C SER A 86 -0.49 14.19 -11.05
N THR A 87 -1.10 13.13 -10.49
CA THR A 87 -0.65 11.75 -10.73
C THR A 87 -1.14 11.24 -12.08
N PHE A 88 -0.57 10.11 -12.56
CA PHE A 88 -1.06 9.43 -13.77
C PHE A 88 -2.55 9.14 -13.66
N HIS A 89 -2.98 8.47 -12.58
CA HIS A 89 -4.37 8.09 -12.37
C HIS A 89 -5.30 9.30 -12.30
N SER A 90 -4.92 10.35 -11.55
CA SER A 90 -5.71 11.59 -11.48
C SER A 90 -5.88 12.24 -12.85
N SER A 91 -4.83 12.25 -13.68
CA SER A 91 -4.89 12.76 -15.05
C SER A 91 -5.87 11.94 -15.89
N CYS A 92 -5.76 10.61 -15.84
CA CYS A 92 -6.63 9.70 -16.57
C CYS A 92 -8.10 9.85 -16.14
N VAL A 93 -8.38 9.91 -14.85
CA VAL A 93 -9.75 10.13 -14.36
C VAL A 93 -10.33 11.44 -14.87
N ARG A 94 -9.58 12.56 -14.80
CA ARG A 94 -10.04 13.86 -15.32
C ARG A 94 -10.33 13.84 -16.83
N ILE A 95 -9.55 13.09 -17.60
CA ILE A 95 -9.77 12.90 -19.04
C ILE A 95 -11.01 12.02 -19.26
N LEU A 96 -11.12 10.89 -18.56
CA LEU A 96 -12.23 9.95 -18.69
C LEU A 96 -13.56 10.57 -18.25
N ARG A 97 -13.59 11.35 -17.16
CA ARG A 97 -14.81 12.08 -16.71
C ARG A 97 -15.39 13.00 -17.79
N ARG A 98 -14.59 13.43 -18.77
CA ARG A 98 -15.03 14.26 -19.88
C ARG A 98 -15.43 13.46 -21.13
N HIS A 99 -14.90 12.25 -21.29
CA HIS A 99 -14.97 11.52 -22.57
C HIS A 99 -15.38 10.05 -22.42
N ALA A 100 -15.71 9.54 -21.22
CA ALA A 100 -16.02 8.14 -20.96
C ALA A 100 -17.20 7.62 -21.82
N GLU A 101 -18.15 8.49 -22.15
CA GLU A 101 -19.30 8.14 -23.00
C GLU A 101 -18.89 7.60 -24.38
N ARG A 102 -17.77 8.06 -24.92
CA ARG A 102 -17.21 7.56 -26.18
C ARG A 102 -16.78 6.10 -26.09
N LEU A 103 -16.41 5.66 -24.89
CA LEU A 103 -16.06 4.27 -24.57
C LEU A 103 -17.27 3.48 -24.05
N GLY A 104 -18.45 4.11 -23.98
CA GLY A 104 -19.69 3.52 -23.51
C GLY A 104 -19.75 3.33 -21.98
N TYR A 105 -19.08 4.18 -21.21
CA TYR A 105 -19.29 4.37 -19.78
C TYR A 105 -20.00 5.68 -19.54
N ALA A 106 -20.79 5.78 -18.47
CA ALA A 106 -21.26 7.07 -18.02
C ALA A 106 -20.14 7.86 -17.32
N ASN A 107 -20.24 9.19 -17.34
CA ASN A 107 -19.18 10.05 -16.80
C ASN A 107 -19.02 9.94 -15.28
N ASN A 108 -20.04 9.45 -14.55
CA ASN A 108 -20.06 9.20 -13.11
C ASN A 108 -19.61 7.78 -12.70
N PHE A 109 -18.79 7.12 -13.54
CA PHE A 109 -18.31 5.76 -13.26
C PHE A 109 -17.68 5.63 -11.87
N ALA A 110 -17.89 4.49 -11.19
CA ALA A 110 -17.24 4.16 -9.91
C ALA A 110 -15.79 3.71 -10.13
N ILE A 111 -14.92 3.97 -9.15
CA ILE A 111 -13.54 3.47 -9.13
C ILE A 111 -13.47 2.36 -8.08
N TYR A 112 -13.20 1.12 -8.52
CA TYR A 112 -13.11 -0.04 -7.65
C TYR A 112 -11.73 -0.18 -7.02
N ASP A 113 -11.71 -0.27 -5.69
CA ASP A 113 -10.50 -0.55 -4.93
C ASP A 113 -10.16 -2.08 -4.94
N THR A 114 -9.06 -2.45 -4.31
CA THR A 114 -8.60 -3.84 -4.25
C THR A 114 -9.60 -4.79 -3.57
N ASP A 115 -10.38 -4.31 -2.59
CA ASP A 115 -11.39 -5.13 -1.90
C ASP A 115 -12.63 -5.31 -2.78
N ASP A 116 -13.04 -4.26 -3.51
CA ASP A 116 -14.12 -4.31 -4.50
C ASP A 116 -13.77 -5.31 -5.62
N GLN A 117 -12.56 -5.20 -6.20
CA GLN A 117 -12.03 -6.14 -7.20
C GLN A 117 -12.07 -7.58 -6.68
N LYS A 118 -11.58 -7.80 -5.45
CA LYS A 118 -11.54 -9.12 -4.81
C LYS A 118 -12.94 -9.68 -4.58
N SER A 119 -13.90 -8.85 -4.17
CA SER A 119 -15.29 -9.24 -3.99
C SER A 119 -15.90 -9.68 -5.31
N LEU A 120 -15.75 -8.88 -6.36
CA LEU A 120 -16.27 -9.18 -7.69
C LEU A 120 -15.65 -10.47 -8.26
N ILE A 121 -14.33 -10.64 -8.17
CA ILE A 121 -13.65 -11.85 -8.64
C ILE A 121 -14.13 -13.09 -7.89
N LYS A 122 -14.35 -13.03 -6.58
CA LYS A 122 -14.91 -14.15 -5.81
C LYS A 122 -16.30 -14.55 -6.26
N ASP A 123 -17.16 -13.58 -6.56
CA ASP A 123 -18.50 -13.84 -7.04
C ASP A 123 -18.48 -14.47 -8.44
N ILE A 124 -17.61 -14.00 -9.33
CA ILE A 124 -17.36 -14.61 -10.64
C ILE A 124 -16.85 -16.05 -10.50
N MET A 125 -15.84 -16.27 -9.65
CA MET A 125 -15.31 -17.63 -9.39
C MET A 125 -16.41 -18.57 -8.90
N LYS A 126 -17.34 -18.10 -8.04
CA LYS A 126 -18.48 -18.87 -7.56
C LYS A 126 -19.43 -19.23 -8.71
N ARG A 127 -19.75 -18.27 -9.59
CA ARG A 127 -20.60 -18.51 -10.78
C ARG A 127 -19.97 -19.52 -11.76
N LEU A 128 -18.66 -19.41 -11.96
CA LEU A 128 -17.87 -20.33 -12.79
C LEU A 128 -17.55 -21.67 -12.10
N GLN A 129 -18.09 -21.92 -10.90
CA GLN A 129 -17.89 -23.14 -10.11
C GLN A 129 -16.42 -23.49 -9.91
N MET A 130 -15.56 -22.49 -9.68
CA MET A 130 -14.13 -22.66 -9.47
C MET A 130 -13.85 -23.01 -8.01
N ASP A 131 -13.01 -24.03 -7.76
CA ASP A 131 -12.58 -24.39 -6.40
C ASP A 131 -11.58 -23.34 -5.86
N PRO A 132 -11.89 -22.60 -4.77
CA PRO A 132 -11.00 -21.58 -4.20
C PRO A 132 -9.69 -22.15 -3.62
N LYS A 133 -9.58 -23.46 -3.43
CA LYS A 133 -8.35 -24.12 -2.98
C LYS A 133 -7.35 -24.28 -4.13
N LEU A 134 -7.85 -24.50 -5.35
CA LEU A 134 -7.04 -24.63 -6.57
C LEU A 134 -6.76 -23.28 -7.21
N TYR A 135 -7.77 -22.37 -7.17
CA TYR A 135 -7.69 -21.04 -7.77
C TYR A 135 -7.79 -19.98 -6.68
N ARG A 136 -6.69 -19.29 -6.45
CA ARG A 136 -6.64 -18.22 -5.44
C ARG A 136 -7.06 -16.90 -6.09
N ASP A 137 -8.00 -16.19 -5.48
CA ASP A 137 -8.46 -14.87 -5.90
C ASP A 137 -7.31 -13.90 -6.17
N ARG A 138 -6.32 -13.81 -5.25
CA ARG A 138 -5.13 -12.96 -5.41
C ARG A 138 -4.29 -13.30 -6.64
N ALA A 139 -4.17 -14.58 -6.99
CA ALA A 139 -3.40 -14.98 -8.16
C ALA A 139 -4.10 -14.60 -9.47
N ILE A 140 -5.44 -14.68 -9.48
CA ILE A 140 -6.25 -14.23 -10.62
C ILE A 140 -6.17 -12.70 -10.76
N MET A 141 -6.32 -11.96 -9.64
CA MET A 141 -6.18 -10.51 -9.63
C MET A 141 -4.82 -10.08 -10.20
N ALA A 142 -3.73 -10.69 -9.72
CA ALA A 142 -2.40 -10.37 -10.19
C ALA A 142 -2.22 -10.67 -11.70
N ALA A 143 -2.78 -11.78 -12.18
CA ALA A 143 -2.72 -12.13 -13.61
C ALA A 143 -3.52 -11.14 -14.48
N ILE A 144 -4.69 -10.69 -14.02
CA ILE A 144 -5.49 -9.67 -14.73
C ILE A 144 -4.76 -8.33 -14.74
N SER A 145 -4.22 -7.88 -13.59
CA SER A 145 -3.47 -6.63 -13.50
C SER A 145 -2.24 -6.64 -14.41
N SER A 146 -1.47 -7.74 -14.40
CA SER A 146 -0.32 -7.91 -15.31
C SER A 146 -0.72 -7.87 -16.79
N ALA A 147 -1.85 -8.48 -17.16
CA ALA A 147 -2.36 -8.42 -18.52
C ALA A 147 -2.76 -6.99 -18.93
N LYS A 148 -3.42 -6.26 -18.03
CA LYS A 148 -3.78 -4.85 -18.25
C LYS A 148 -2.54 -3.97 -18.40
N ASP A 149 -1.52 -4.17 -17.58
CA ASP A 149 -0.24 -3.43 -17.67
C ASP A 149 0.45 -3.59 -19.03
N GLU A 150 0.24 -4.72 -19.70
CA GLU A 150 0.75 -5.00 -21.06
C GLU A 150 -0.28 -4.69 -22.16
N MET A 151 -1.43 -4.11 -21.84
CA MET A 151 -2.54 -3.86 -22.77
C MET A 151 -3.12 -5.12 -23.41
N ILE A 152 -3.03 -6.27 -22.74
CA ILE A 152 -3.57 -7.55 -23.22
C ILE A 152 -5.06 -7.62 -22.84
N GLU A 153 -5.91 -7.64 -23.86
CA GLU A 153 -7.37 -7.76 -23.73
C GLU A 153 -7.77 -9.20 -23.34
N PRO A 154 -8.95 -9.42 -22.75
CA PRO A 154 -9.41 -10.74 -22.35
C PRO A 154 -9.39 -11.78 -23.49
N ASP A 155 -9.75 -11.39 -24.72
CA ASP A 155 -9.71 -12.30 -25.87
C ASP A 155 -8.29 -12.66 -26.27
N GLN A 156 -7.36 -11.71 -26.24
CA GLN A 156 -5.95 -11.98 -26.52
C GLN A 156 -5.35 -12.85 -25.42
N TYR A 157 -5.65 -12.55 -24.13
CA TYR A 157 -5.22 -13.37 -23.00
C TYR A 157 -5.68 -14.83 -23.15
N ARG A 158 -6.92 -15.05 -23.62
CA ARG A 158 -7.46 -16.38 -23.88
C ARG A 158 -6.70 -17.11 -25.01
N ILE A 159 -6.30 -16.39 -26.07
CA ILE A 159 -5.49 -16.92 -27.17
C ILE A 159 -4.10 -17.30 -26.66
N ASP A 160 -3.45 -16.41 -25.91
CA ASP A 160 -2.12 -16.59 -25.37
C ASP A 160 -2.06 -17.74 -24.33
N ALA A 161 -3.15 -17.96 -23.60
CA ALA A 161 -3.29 -19.10 -22.69
C ALA A 161 -3.21 -20.48 -23.38
N GLY A 162 -3.44 -20.54 -24.68
CA GLY A 162 -3.30 -21.76 -25.48
C GLY A 162 -4.06 -22.97 -24.89
N ILE A 163 -3.33 -24.06 -24.64
CA ILE A 163 -3.87 -25.30 -24.05
C ILE A 163 -3.74 -25.37 -22.52
N ASP A 164 -3.15 -24.34 -21.88
CA ASP A 164 -3.03 -24.30 -20.42
C ASP A 164 -4.41 -24.10 -19.78
N TRP A 165 -4.94 -25.18 -19.21
CA TRP A 165 -6.27 -25.19 -18.61
C TRP A 165 -6.41 -24.21 -17.43
N LYS A 166 -5.33 -23.91 -16.70
CA LYS A 166 -5.35 -22.95 -15.59
C LYS A 166 -5.45 -21.53 -16.13
N LEU A 167 -4.64 -21.19 -17.13
CA LEU A 167 -4.67 -19.88 -17.78
C LEU A 167 -5.99 -19.67 -18.53
N GLN A 168 -6.58 -20.72 -19.13
CA GLN A 168 -7.92 -20.64 -19.73
C GLN A 168 -9.01 -20.32 -18.70
N LYS A 169 -8.90 -20.84 -17.47
CA LYS A 169 -9.81 -20.46 -16.38
C LYS A 169 -9.61 -19.00 -15.96
N TYR A 170 -8.38 -18.53 -15.91
CA TYR A 170 -8.09 -17.11 -15.65
C TYR A 170 -8.64 -16.21 -16.76
N ALA A 171 -8.51 -16.61 -18.01
CA ALA A 171 -9.09 -15.91 -19.16
C ALA A 171 -10.62 -15.76 -19.04
N ALA A 172 -11.31 -16.84 -18.64
CA ALA A 172 -12.75 -16.81 -18.43
C ALA A 172 -13.14 -15.82 -17.30
N VAL A 173 -12.40 -15.83 -16.17
CA VAL A 173 -12.63 -14.84 -15.09
C VAL A 173 -12.36 -13.44 -15.58
N TYR A 174 -11.29 -13.21 -16.34
CA TYR A 174 -10.94 -11.89 -16.86
C TYR A 174 -12.02 -11.34 -17.78
N ALA A 175 -12.56 -12.16 -18.69
CA ALA A 175 -13.63 -11.75 -19.58
C ALA A 175 -14.91 -11.36 -18.80
N GLU A 176 -15.35 -12.18 -17.85
CA GLU A 176 -16.50 -11.85 -17.02
C GLU A 176 -16.23 -10.63 -16.11
N TYR A 177 -15.02 -10.48 -15.58
CA TYR A 177 -14.63 -9.36 -14.74
C TYR A 177 -14.76 -8.02 -15.50
N GLN A 178 -14.26 -7.94 -16.73
CA GLN A 178 -14.39 -6.74 -17.54
C GLN A 178 -15.85 -6.47 -17.95
N ALA A 179 -16.64 -7.52 -18.22
CA ALA A 179 -18.06 -7.37 -18.52
C ALA A 179 -18.85 -6.83 -17.30
N GLU A 180 -18.56 -7.33 -16.10
CA GLU A 180 -19.21 -6.85 -14.88
C GLU A 180 -18.79 -5.42 -14.51
N LEU A 181 -17.52 -5.06 -14.65
CA LEU A 181 -17.08 -3.67 -14.47
C LEU A 181 -17.84 -2.74 -15.41
N LYS A 182 -17.97 -3.13 -16.68
CA LYS A 182 -18.73 -2.36 -17.66
C LYS A 182 -20.20 -2.24 -17.29
N LYS A 183 -20.82 -3.36 -16.88
CA LYS A 183 -22.22 -3.41 -16.43
C LYS A 183 -22.46 -2.48 -15.23
N ASN A 184 -21.55 -2.45 -14.27
CA ASN A 184 -21.64 -1.64 -13.05
C ASN A 184 -21.22 -0.18 -13.25
N ASN A 185 -20.96 0.23 -14.48
CA ASN A 185 -20.35 1.54 -14.79
C ASN A 185 -19.16 1.82 -13.86
N ALA A 186 -18.23 0.88 -13.79
CA ALA A 186 -17.07 0.91 -12.92
C ALA A 186 -15.78 0.65 -13.69
N MET A 187 -14.68 1.17 -13.19
CA MET A 187 -13.32 0.94 -13.65
C MET A 187 -12.45 0.63 -12.44
N ASP A 188 -11.51 -0.31 -12.55
CA ASP A 188 -10.45 -0.45 -11.56
C ASP A 188 -9.28 0.50 -11.85
N PHE A 189 -8.24 0.49 -11.00
CA PHE A 189 -7.10 1.39 -11.17
C PHE A 189 -6.37 1.17 -12.50
N ASP A 190 -6.21 -0.07 -12.93
CA ASP A 190 -5.54 -0.39 -14.20
C ASP A 190 -6.39 0.08 -15.38
N ASP A 191 -7.72 -0.06 -15.29
CA ASP A 191 -8.65 0.42 -16.32
C ASP A 191 -8.55 1.93 -16.55
N LEU A 192 -8.30 2.73 -15.52
CA LEU A 192 -8.17 4.18 -15.68
C LEU A 192 -7.09 4.53 -16.71
N LEU A 193 -5.98 3.82 -16.67
CA LEU A 193 -4.87 3.99 -17.62
C LEU A 193 -5.22 3.37 -18.99
N VAL A 194 -5.63 2.10 -18.99
CA VAL A 194 -5.95 1.34 -20.21
C VAL A 194 -7.03 2.02 -21.04
N GLN A 195 -8.15 2.43 -20.41
CA GLN A 195 -9.25 3.07 -21.09
C GLN A 195 -8.87 4.45 -21.63
N THR A 196 -7.99 5.20 -20.92
CA THR A 196 -7.49 6.48 -21.44
C THR A 196 -6.61 6.29 -22.68
N VAL A 197 -5.73 5.28 -22.70
CA VAL A 197 -4.93 4.95 -23.89
C VAL A 197 -5.84 4.51 -25.05
N LYS A 198 -6.85 3.67 -24.79
CA LYS A 198 -7.85 3.28 -25.78
C LYS A 198 -8.62 4.47 -26.34
N LEU A 199 -9.04 5.39 -25.48
CA LEU A 199 -9.71 6.63 -25.87
C LEU A 199 -8.86 7.41 -26.89
N PHE A 200 -7.58 7.58 -26.62
CA PHE A 200 -6.67 8.30 -27.50
C PHE A 200 -6.42 7.58 -28.82
N GLN A 201 -6.37 6.24 -28.81
CA GLN A 201 -6.17 5.44 -30.02
C GLN A 201 -7.42 5.39 -30.91
N GLN A 202 -8.61 5.31 -30.30
CA GLN A 202 -9.87 5.18 -31.04
C GLN A 202 -10.46 6.53 -31.48
N PHE A 203 -10.14 7.62 -30.77
CA PHE A 203 -10.67 8.96 -31.01
C PHE A 203 -9.54 9.98 -31.18
N PRO A 204 -8.92 10.04 -32.37
CA PRO A 204 -7.78 10.93 -32.62
C PRO A 204 -8.05 12.41 -32.36
N GLU A 205 -9.30 12.87 -32.48
CA GLU A 205 -9.67 14.24 -32.19
C GLU A 205 -9.60 14.57 -30.70
N VAL A 206 -9.82 13.58 -29.82
CA VAL A 206 -9.61 13.74 -28.37
C VAL A 206 -8.11 13.82 -28.06
N LEU A 207 -7.31 12.95 -28.70
CA LEU A 207 -5.86 13.00 -28.56
C LEU A 207 -5.30 14.34 -29.03
N ASP A 208 -5.72 14.83 -30.22
CA ASP A 208 -5.25 16.10 -30.78
C ASP A 208 -5.57 17.28 -29.85
N TYR A 209 -6.77 17.30 -29.25
CA TYR A 209 -7.14 18.31 -28.26
C TYR A 209 -6.14 18.35 -27.07
N TYR A 210 -5.82 17.20 -26.50
CA TYR A 210 -4.86 17.15 -25.39
C TYR A 210 -3.41 17.37 -25.81
N GLN A 211 -3.02 17.01 -27.02
CA GLN A 211 -1.71 17.34 -27.58
C GLN A 211 -1.55 18.86 -27.77
N GLU A 212 -2.58 19.55 -28.24
CA GLU A 212 -2.56 21.02 -28.34
C GLU A 212 -2.53 21.69 -26.97
N GLN A 213 -3.22 21.10 -25.98
CA GLN A 213 -3.22 21.57 -24.60
C GLN A 213 -1.86 21.36 -23.95
N PHE A 214 -1.27 20.17 -24.04
CA PHE A 214 -0.05 19.80 -23.33
C PHE A 214 1.16 19.81 -24.26
N ARG A 215 1.69 20.99 -24.56
CA ARG A 215 2.86 21.15 -25.43
C ARG A 215 4.17 20.82 -24.74
N TYR A 216 4.21 20.89 -23.41
CA TYR A 216 5.35 20.53 -22.55
C TYR A 216 4.90 19.54 -21.50
N ILE A 217 5.49 18.35 -21.54
CA ILE A 217 5.13 17.24 -20.66
C ILE A 217 6.35 16.89 -19.84
N MET A 218 6.18 16.80 -18.51
CA MET A 218 7.22 16.41 -17.58
C MET A 218 6.74 15.23 -16.75
N VAL A 219 7.61 14.23 -16.56
CA VAL A 219 7.32 13.02 -15.77
C VAL A 219 8.41 12.84 -14.74
N ASP A 220 8.02 12.87 -13.45
CA ASP A 220 8.92 12.53 -12.34
C ASP A 220 8.88 11.03 -12.06
N GLU A 221 9.94 10.50 -11.42
CA GLU A 221 10.09 9.08 -11.07
C GLU A 221 9.85 8.12 -12.26
N TYR A 222 10.33 8.49 -13.45
CA TYR A 222 10.02 7.79 -14.71
C TYR A 222 10.42 6.31 -14.73
N GLN A 223 11.37 5.87 -13.91
CA GLN A 223 11.78 4.47 -13.75
C GLN A 223 10.70 3.56 -13.16
N ASP A 224 9.65 4.14 -12.58
CA ASP A 224 8.53 3.38 -12.01
C ASP A 224 7.33 3.25 -12.94
N THR A 225 7.43 3.76 -14.17
CA THR A 225 6.35 3.68 -15.16
C THR A 225 6.18 2.26 -15.70
N ASN A 226 4.90 1.84 -15.89
CA ASN A 226 4.55 0.64 -16.62
C ASN A 226 4.37 0.90 -18.12
N THR A 227 4.12 -0.14 -18.91
CA THR A 227 3.97 -0.03 -20.38
C THR A 227 2.78 0.87 -20.78
N VAL A 228 1.67 0.84 -20.02
CA VAL A 228 0.49 1.67 -20.30
C VAL A 228 0.77 3.14 -20.04
N GLN A 229 1.42 3.46 -18.94
CA GLN A 229 1.83 4.83 -18.59
C GLN A 229 2.83 5.39 -19.62
N PHE A 230 3.77 4.56 -20.04
CA PHE A 230 4.68 4.92 -21.15
C PHE A 230 3.90 5.24 -22.43
N ARG A 231 2.93 4.39 -22.84
CA ARG A 231 2.09 4.62 -24.02
C ARG A 231 1.27 5.90 -23.89
N PHE A 232 0.67 6.15 -22.73
CA PHE A 232 -0.09 7.36 -22.45
C PHE A 232 0.75 8.62 -22.69
N VAL A 233 1.94 8.69 -22.10
CA VAL A 233 2.85 9.84 -22.25
C VAL A 233 3.37 9.96 -23.67
N SER A 234 3.72 8.84 -24.31
CA SER A 234 4.22 8.82 -25.70
C SER A 234 3.17 9.34 -26.70
N LEU A 235 1.90 8.96 -26.52
CA LEU A 235 0.81 9.46 -27.37
C LEU A 235 0.63 10.98 -27.21
N LEU A 236 0.61 11.47 -25.98
CA LEU A 236 0.48 12.91 -25.71
C LEU A 236 1.66 13.72 -26.26
N ALA A 237 2.89 13.20 -26.09
CA ALA A 237 4.09 13.89 -26.51
C ALA A 237 4.33 13.83 -28.05
N ALA A 238 3.66 12.97 -28.78
CA ALA A 238 3.97 12.67 -30.19
C ALA A 238 3.98 13.89 -31.12
N LYS A 239 3.13 14.88 -30.87
CA LYS A 239 2.99 16.07 -31.73
C LYS A 239 4.12 17.08 -31.54
N TYR A 240 4.40 17.48 -30.30
CA TYR A 240 5.36 18.53 -29.99
C TYR A 240 6.73 18.00 -29.57
N ARG A 241 6.82 16.76 -29.13
CA ARG A 241 8.04 16.06 -28.69
C ARG A 241 8.77 16.70 -27.49
N ASN A 242 8.17 17.68 -26.83
CA ASN A 242 8.74 18.34 -25.65
C ASN A 242 8.44 17.50 -24.40
N LEU A 243 9.04 16.33 -24.34
CA LEU A 243 8.94 15.37 -23.25
C LEU A 243 10.20 15.39 -22.40
N CYS A 244 10.08 15.82 -21.15
CA CYS A 244 11.12 15.76 -20.15
C CYS A 244 10.81 14.67 -19.14
N VAL A 245 11.63 13.63 -19.06
CA VAL A 245 11.49 12.58 -18.06
C VAL A 245 12.65 12.65 -17.08
N VAL A 246 12.33 12.49 -15.79
CA VAL A 246 13.32 12.49 -14.71
C VAL A 246 13.19 11.19 -13.93
N GLY A 247 14.31 10.53 -13.68
CA GLY A 247 14.30 9.28 -12.95
C GLY A 247 15.66 8.80 -12.53
N ASP A 248 15.64 7.78 -11.70
CA ASP A 248 16.80 7.05 -11.21
C ASP A 248 16.57 5.54 -11.38
N ASP A 249 17.20 4.94 -12.38
CA ASP A 249 17.10 3.49 -12.64
C ASP A 249 17.55 2.66 -11.42
N ASP A 250 18.46 3.19 -10.58
CA ASP A 250 18.88 2.57 -9.32
C ASP A 250 17.79 2.63 -8.21
N GLN A 251 16.70 3.37 -8.42
CA GLN A 251 15.54 3.44 -7.54
C GLN A 251 14.27 2.80 -8.12
N SER A 252 14.39 1.99 -9.19
CA SER A 252 13.27 1.21 -9.73
C SER A 252 13.00 0.00 -8.84
N ILE A 253 11.95 0.09 -8.01
CA ILE A 253 11.60 -0.89 -6.95
C ILE A 253 10.13 -1.30 -6.96
N TYR A 254 9.40 -1.06 -8.05
CA TYR A 254 7.97 -1.35 -8.17
C TYR A 254 7.65 -2.33 -9.31
N LYS A 255 8.59 -3.23 -9.68
CA LYS A 255 8.35 -4.31 -10.68
C LYS A 255 7.10 -5.15 -10.30
N PHE A 256 6.92 -5.42 -9.00
CA PHE A 256 5.75 -6.14 -8.50
C PHE A 256 4.40 -5.40 -8.66
N ARG A 257 4.43 -4.12 -9.06
CA ARG A 257 3.28 -3.28 -9.45
C ARG A 257 3.28 -2.97 -10.94
N GLY A 258 3.95 -3.77 -11.76
CA GLY A 258 4.01 -3.60 -13.20
C GLY A 258 5.03 -2.58 -13.72
N ALA A 259 5.83 -1.94 -12.84
CA ALA A 259 6.87 -1.01 -13.31
C ALA A 259 7.87 -1.73 -14.24
N ASN A 260 8.17 -1.07 -15.35
CA ASN A 260 9.09 -1.58 -16.35
C ASN A 260 10.32 -0.68 -16.46
N ILE A 261 11.43 -1.13 -15.88
CA ILE A 261 12.71 -0.39 -15.90
C ILE A 261 13.21 -0.11 -17.32
N GLU A 262 12.85 -0.95 -18.31
CA GLU A 262 13.23 -0.74 -19.70
C GLU A 262 12.73 0.60 -20.26
N ASN A 263 11.68 1.17 -19.72
CA ASN A 263 11.18 2.48 -20.15
C ASN A 263 12.24 3.58 -19.98
N ILE A 264 13.01 3.56 -18.89
CA ILE A 264 14.09 4.53 -18.67
C ILE A 264 15.41 4.07 -19.32
N LEU A 265 15.71 2.78 -19.29
CA LEU A 265 16.96 2.26 -19.86
C LEU A 265 17.01 2.42 -21.38
N SER A 266 15.90 2.19 -22.08
CA SER A 266 15.79 2.26 -23.53
C SER A 266 15.20 3.58 -24.06
N PHE A 267 15.10 4.62 -23.22
CA PHE A 267 14.52 5.92 -23.64
C PHE A 267 15.19 6.50 -24.89
N GLU A 268 16.52 6.43 -24.99
CA GLU A 268 17.29 6.90 -26.14
C GLU A 268 17.05 6.08 -27.42
N HIS A 269 16.58 4.82 -27.30
CA HIS A 269 16.19 4.01 -28.46
C HIS A 269 14.85 4.45 -29.02
N VAL A 270 13.92 4.84 -28.12
CA VAL A 270 12.59 5.34 -28.51
C VAL A 270 12.66 6.80 -29.01
N PHE A 271 13.53 7.60 -28.41
CA PHE A 271 13.78 9.00 -28.76
C PHE A 271 15.25 9.18 -29.10
N PRO A 272 15.66 8.87 -30.36
CA PRO A 272 17.10 8.92 -30.75
C PRO A 272 17.73 10.31 -30.70
N ASP A 273 16.89 11.35 -30.75
CA ASP A 273 17.27 12.76 -30.63
C ASP A 273 17.23 13.28 -29.18
N ALA A 274 17.01 12.40 -28.21
CA ALA A 274 16.90 12.79 -26.82
C ALA A 274 18.26 13.29 -26.29
N LYS A 275 18.22 14.40 -25.55
CA LYS A 275 19.34 14.83 -24.73
C LYS A 275 19.32 14.08 -23.41
N VAL A 276 20.49 13.61 -22.97
CA VAL A 276 20.64 12.95 -21.67
C VAL A 276 21.52 13.83 -20.76
N ILE A 277 21.00 14.16 -19.58
CA ILE A 277 21.72 14.94 -18.57
C ILE A 277 21.77 14.12 -17.29
N LYS A 278 22.99 14.02 -16.68
CA LYS A 278 23.18 13.28 -15.42
C LYS A 278 23.30 14.24 -14.25
N LEU A 279 22.51 14.00 -13.21
CA LEU A 279 22.59 14.71 -11.93
C LEU A 279 23.20 13.78 -10.88
N GLU A 280 24.50 13.89 -10.66
CA GLU A 280 25.27 12.99 -9.79
C GLU A 280 25.63 13.63 -8.43
N GLN A 281 25.53 14.97 -8.30
CA GLN A 281 25.76 15.67 -7.05
C GLN A 281 24.59 15.47 -6.09
N ASN A 282 24.86 14.85 -4.95
CA ASN A 282 23.89 14.63 -3.88
C ASN A 282 23.99 15.74 -2.83
N TYR A 283 22.84 16.23 -2.37
CA TYR A 283 22.71 17.30 -1.36
C TYR A 283 22.13 16.80 -0.03
N ARG A 284 21.81 15.51 0.07
CA ARG A 284 21.12 14.90 1.20
C ARG A 284 22.09 14.29 2.21
N SER A 285 22.88 13.34 1.75
CA SER A 285 23.61 12.40 2.61
C SER A 285 25.08 12.79 2.77
N THR A 286 25.70 12.30 3.84
CA THR A 286 27.15 12.37 4.03
C THR A 286 27.89 11.46 3.06
N GLN A 287 29.22 11.69 2.88
CA GLN A 287 30.03 10.99 1.88
C GLN A 287 30.10 9.47 2.16
N ASN A 288 30.23 9.06 3.44
CA ASN A 288 30.32 7.63 3.80
C ASN A 288 29.05 6.86 3.46
N ILE A 289 27.87 7.46 3.68
CA ILE A 289 26.59 6.87 3.28
C ILE A 289 26.51 6.71 1.76
N LEU A 290 26.95 7.72 0.99
CA LEU A 290 26.94 7.64 -0.47
C LEU A 290 27.96 6.63 -1.01
N ASN A 291 29.12 6.53 -0.41
CA ASN A 291 30.11 5.54 -0.79
C ASN A 291 29.55 4.12 -0.61
N ALA A 292 28.90 3.84 0.54
CA ALA A 292 28.25 2.56 0.77
C ALA A 292 27.14 2.28 -0.25
N ALA A 293 26.27 3.26 -0.54
CA ALA A 293 25.22 3.13 -1.53
C ALA A 293 25.77 2.85 -2.94
N ASN A 294 26.82 3.57 -3.37
CA ASN A 294 27.47 3.37 -4.65
C ASN A 294 28.07 1.96 -4.78
N GLU A 295 28.72 1.45 -3.74
CA GLU A 295 29.37 0.13 -3.78
C GLU A 295 28.32 -1.01 -3.79
N VAL A 296 27.22 -0.88 -3.04
CA VAL A 296 26.12 -1.85 -3.08
C VAL A 296 25.51 -1.88 -4.48
N ILE A 297 25.12 -0.73 -5.04
CA ILE A 297 24.39 -0.68 -6.32
C ILE A 297 25.30 -1.02 -7.53
N ALA A 298 26.61 -0.88 -7.42
CA ALA A 298 27.56 -1.25 -8.47
C ALA A 298 27.53 -2.74 -8.83
N ASN A 299 26.98 -3.60 -7.97
CA ASN A 299 26.82 -5.03 -8.23
C ASN A 299 25.67 -5.35 -9.18
N ASN A 300 24.78 -4.40 -9.51
CA ASN A 300 23.76 -4.56 -10.54
C ASN A 300 24.35 -4.34 -11.94
N GLN A 301 23.95 -5.19 -12.90
CA GLN A 301 24.43 -5.11 -14.28
C GLN A 301 23.51 -4.26 -15.18
N GLY A 302 22.19 -4.39 -15.00
CA GLY A 302 21.20 -3.67 -15.82
C GLY A 302 20.98 -2.24 -15.33
N ARG A 303 22.00 -1.35 -15.46
CA ARG A 303 21.92 0.05 -15.00
C ARG A 303 22.64 1.02 -15.92
N LYS A 304 22.21 2.28 -15.92
CA LYS A 304 22.95 3.38 -16.57
C LYS A 304 24.07 3.85 -15.65
N ALA A 305 25.31 3.90 -16.16
CA ALA A 305 26.48 4.26 -15.38
C ALA A 305 26.37 5.68 -14.82
N LYS A 306 26.34 5.78 -13.49
CA LYS A 306 26.41 7.02 -12.71
C LYS A 306 27.03 6.74 -11.34
N ARG A 307 27.65 7.75 -10.71
CA ARG A 307 28.22 7.66 -9.38
C ARG A 307 27.88 8.92 -8.58
N LEU A 308 27.23 8.74 -7.46
CA LEU A 308 26.87 9.84 -6.58
C LEU A 308 28.12 10.38 -5.86
N TRP A 309 28.19 11.68 -5.74
CA TRP A 309 29.20 12.42 -4.96
C TRP A 309 28.52 13.59 -4.22
N THR A 310 29.18 14.10 -3.18
CA THR A 310 28.63 15.21 -2.39
C THR A 310 29.75 16.15 -1.91
N GLU A 311 29.37 17.39 -1.62
CA GLU A 311 30.21 18.37 -0.90
C GLU A 311 29.88 18.35 0.62
N ASN A 312 28.92 17.54 1.06
CA ASN A 312 28.65 17.35 2.46
C ASN A 312 29.85 16.68 3.17
N PRO A 313 29.99 16.83 4.49
CA PRO A 313 31.06 16.20 5.27
C PRO A 313 31.13 14.69 5.04
N GLU A 314 32.32 14.12 5.34
CA GLU A 314 32.54 12.68 5.29
C GLU A 314 31.49 11.90 6.11
N GLY A 315 31.12 12.43 7.28
CA GLY A 315 30.13 11.86 8.19
C GLY A 315 30.65 10.65 8.95
N ASP A 316 29.79 10.07 9.77
CA ASP A 316 30.13 8.88 10.54
C ASP A 316 30.21 7.63 9.66
N LEU A 317 30.97 6.63 10.10
CA LEU A 317 30.93 5.31 9.53
C LEU A 317 29.55 4.67 9.76
N ILE A 318 29.17 3.76 8.89
CA ILE A 318 27.91 3.03 9.00
C ILE A 318 27.97 2.09 10.20
N ASP A 319 27.06 2.24 11.15
CA ASP A 319 27.00 1.42 12.34
C ASP A 319 26.36 0.06 12.02
N LEU A 320 27.10 -1.03 12.21
CA LEU A 320 26.62 -2.39 11.98
C LEU A 320 26.48 -3.13 13.31
N ARG A 321 25.29 -3.59 13.62
CA ARG A 321 24.97 -4.31 14.85
C ARG A 321 24.36 -5.68 14.57
N GLN A 322 24.95 -6.72 15.16
CA GLN A 322 24.41 -8.08 15.10
C GLN A 322 23.98 -8.54 16.49
N PHE A 323 22.73 -8.97 16.61
CA PHE A 323 22.10 -9.43 17.85
C PHE A 323 21.87 -10.94 17.84
N GLN A 324 21.65 -11.54 19.02
CA GLN A 324 21.28 -12.95 19.09
C GLN A 324 19.83 -13.15 18.63
N SER A 325 18.94 -12.22 18.94
CA SER A 325 17.51 -12.32 18.61
C SER A 325 16.95 -10.99 18.08
N GLY A 326 15.83 -11.08 17.32
CA GLY A 326 15.09 -9.89 16.90
C GLY A 326 14.52 -9.06 18.07
N PHE A 327 14.37 -9.67 19.26
CA PHE A 327 13.96 -8.97 20.46
C PHE A 327 15.07 -8.01 20.96
N GLU A 328 16.33 -8.49 21.02
CA GLU A 328 17.48 -7.67 21.38
C GLU A 328 17.73 -6.55 20.36
N GLU A 329 17.52 -6.82 19.08
CA GLU A 329 17.59 -5.81 18.03
C GLU A 329 16.59 -4.67 18.30
N ALA A 330 15.33 -4.99 18.54
CA ALA A 330 14.29 -3.99 18.79
C ALA A 330 14.54 -3.21 20.09
N GLU A 331 15.08 -3.88 21.13
CA GLU A 331 15.46 -3.24 22.40
C GLU A 331 16.60 -2.24 22.23
N TYR A 332 17.61 -2.61 21.45
CA TYR A 332 18.72 -1.72 21.11
C TYR A 332 18.23 -0.48 20.35
N VAL A 333 17.43 -0.66 19.31
CA VAL A 333 16.92 0.45 18.48
C VAL A 333 16.09 1.44 19.33
N ALA A 334 15.16 0.93 20.16
CA ALA A 334 14.38 1.78 21.06
C ALA A 334 15.26 2.51 22.10
N GLY A 335 16.31 1.83 22.60
CA GLY A 335 17.29 2.39 23.51
C GLY A 335 18.12 3.52 22.89
N GLU A 336 18.61 3.33 21.67
CA GLU A 336 19.40 4.35 20.95
C GLU A 336 18.56 5.59 20.61
N ILE A 337 17.31 5.41 20.16
CA ILE A 337 16.38 6.53 19.94
C ILE A 337 16.17 7.31 21.23
N THR A 338 15.86 6.60 22.33
CA THR A 338 15.66 7.22 23.64
C THR A 338 16.92 7.97 24.12
N ARG A 339 18.10 7.39 23.91
CA ARG A 339 19.38 8.01 24.24
C ARG A 339 19.59 9.29 23.44
N GLY A 340 19.44 9.23 22.10
CA GLY A 340 19.66 10.38 21.21
C GLY A 340 18.74 11.56 21.54
N VAL A 341 17.47 11.28 21.84
CA VAL A 341 16.51 12.33 22.26
C VAL A 341 16.90 12.92 23.61
N ARG A 342 17.27 12.10 24.61
CA ARG A 342 17.55 12.57 25.96
C ARG A 342 18.92 13.24 26.10
N THR A 343 19.94 12.76 25.41
CA THR A 343 21.33 13.18 25.62
C THR A 343 21.88 14.07 24.50
N GLU A 344 21.36 13.95 23.28
CA GLU A 344 21.86 14.65 22.09
C GLU A 344 20.89 15.74 21.61
N GLY A 345 19.71 15.88 22.24
CA GLY A 345 18.71 16.89 21.89
C GLY A 345 18.02 16.67 20.56
N LYS A 346 18.12 15.45 19.98
CA LYS A 346 17.41 15.07 18.76
C LYS A 346 15.90 14.95 19.03
N LYS A 347 15.09 15.02 17.98
CA LYS A 347 13.65 14.81 18.05
C LYS A 347 13.28 13.40 17.61
N TYR A 348 12.14 12.91 18.03
CA TYR A 348 11.65 11.60 17.59
C TYR A 348 11.45 11.54 16.07
N ARG A 349 10.98 12.61 15.45
CA ARG A 349 10.82 12.73 14.00
C ARG A 349 12.13 12.67 13.20
N ASP A 350 13.27 12.83 13.85
CA ASP A 350 14.58 12.70 13.20
C ASP A 350 14.95 11.24 12.95
N TYR A 351 14.13 10.28 13.40
CA TYR A 351 14.40 8.85 13.33
C TYR A 351 13.37 8.11 12.47
N ALA A 352 13.87 7.19 11.63
CA ALA A 352 13.04 6.21 10.94
C ALA A 352 13.57 4.79 11.14
N ILE A 353 12.67 3.83 11.33
CA ILE A 353 12.96 2.40 11.35
C ILE A 353 12.40 1.80 10.06
N LEU A 354 13.30 1.38 9.18
CA LEU A 354 12.97 0.82 7.88
C LEU A 354 13.17 -0.70 7.88
N TYR A 355 12.20 -1.42 7.35
CA TYR A 355 12.20 -2.88 7.30
C TYR A 355 11.61 -3.39 5.97
N ARG A 356 11.84 -4.68 5.65
CA ARG A 356 11.38 -5.27 4.40
C ARG A 356 9.88 -5.58 4.39
N THR A 357 9.32 -6.01 5.51
CA THR A 357 7.91 -6.40 5.64
C THR A 357 7.27 -5.84 6.90
N ASN A 358 5.98 -5.51 6.83
CA ASN A 358 5.23 -4.99 7.98
C ASN A 358 5.19 -5.96 9.19
N ALA A 359 5.36 -7.27 8.98
CA ALA A 359 5.42 -8.22 10.08
C ALA A 359 6.61 -7.97 11.05
N GLN A 360 7.65 -7.26 10.60
CA GLN A 360 8.80 -6.91 11.43
C GLN A 360 8.51 -5.76 12.43
N SER A 361 7.49 -4.93 12.16
CA SER A 361 7.18 -3.77 13.01
C SER A 361 6.85 -4.15 14.45
N ARG A 362 6.18 -5.27 14.66
CA ARG A 362 5.61 -5.66 15.94
C ARG A 362 6.60 -5.61 17.13
N LEU A 363 7.82 -6.13 16.95
CA LEU A 363 8.82 -6.11 18.03
C LEU A 363 9.30 -4.68 18.33
N PHE A 364 9.44 -3.85 17.30
CA PHE A 364 9.79 -2.43 17.45
C PHE A 364 8.67 -1.68 18.18
N GLU A 365 7.41 -1.90 17.80
CA GLU A 365 6.24 -1.31 18.47
C GLU A 365 6.20 -1.64 19.95
N GLU A 366 6.34 -2.94 20.30
CA GLU A 366 6.37 -3.40 21.69
C GLU A 366 7.49 -2.69 22.51
N LYS A 367 8.68 -2.52 21.91
CA LYS A 367 9.82 -1.89 22.59
C LYS A 367 9.71 -0.37 22.68
N LEU A 368 9.23 0.29 21.63
CA LEU A 368 8.98 1.74 21.65
C LEU A 368 7.89 2.10 22.67
N LEU A 369 6.81 1.30 22.73
CA LEU A 369 5.76 1.48 23.73
C LEU A 369 6.30 1.34 25.16
N LEU A 370 7.12 0.32 25.44
CA LEU A 370 7.74 0.13 26.74
C LEU A 370 8.71 1.27 27.11
N ALA A 371 9.35 1.88 26.12
CA ALA A 371 10.25 3.01 26.31
C ALA A 371 9.52 4.37 26.34
N ASN A 372 8.17 4.40 26.21
CA ASN A 372 7.36 5.60 26.06
C ASN A 372 7.83 6.51 24.90
N VAL A 373 8.25 5.91 23.79
CA VAL A 373 8.65 6.61 22.57
C VAL A 373 7.43 6.69 21.66
N PRO A 374 6.98 7.89 21.26
CA PRO A 374 5.89 8.05 20.32
C PRO A 374 6.30 7.55 18.94
N TYR A 375 5.45 6.78 18.29
CA TYR A 375 5.72 6.24 16.95
C TYR A 375 4.47 6.21 16.08
N LYS A 376 4.66 6.17 14.76
CA LYS A 376 3.62 5.98 13.75
C LYS A 376 4.07 4.96 12.71
N ILE A 377 3.17 4.03 12.36
CA ILE A 377 3.42 3.05 11.30
C ILE A 377 2.83 3.58 9.99
N VAL A 378 3.66 3.65 8.96
CA VAL A 378 3.23 3.97 7.59
C VAL A 378 2.87 2.67 6.88
N GLY A 379 1.68 2.61 6.26
CA GLY A 379 1.16 1.39 5.63
C GLY A 379 0.45 0.45 6.62
N GLY A 380 -0.06 0.99 7.74
CA GLY A 380 -1.02 0.33 8.62
C GLY A 380 -2.39 0.15 7.94
N VAL A 381 -3.44 -0.19 8.70
CA VAL A 381 -4.80 -0.27 8.14
C VAL A 381 -5.19 1.13 7.65
N ASN A 382 -5.35 1.28 6.34
CA ASN A 382 -5.75 2.53 5.71
C ASN A 382 -7.06 3.03 6.33
N PHE A 383 -7.13 4.32 6.65
CA PHE A 383 -8.33 4.97 7.22
C PHE A 383 -9.58 4.65 6.40
N TYR A 384 -9.50 4.78 5.09
CA TYR A 384 -10.61 4.52 4.18
C TYR A 384 -10.97 3.04 4.03
N ALA A 385 -10.10 2.11 4.47
CA ALA A 385 -10.38 0.68 4.50
C ALA A 385 -11.13 0.23 5.77
N ARG A 386 -11.30 1.11 6.77
CA ARG A 386 -12.08 0.81 7.98
C ARG A 386 -13.54 0.57 7.63
N ARG A 387 -14.15 -0.39 8.33
CA ARG A 387 -15.49 -0.88 8.01
C ARG A 387 -16.54 0.23 7.97
N GLU A 388 -16.62 1.02 9.04
CA GLU A 388 -17.56 2.14 9.18
C GLU A 388 -17.37 3.20 8.11
N ILE A 389 -16.13 3.48 7.71
CA ILE A 389 -15.81 4.44 6.66
C ILE A 389 -16.23 3.88 5.30
N LYS A 390 -15.89 2.62 4.99
CA LYS A 390 -16.34 1.96 3.74
C LYS A 390 -17.86 1.87 3.64
N ASP A 391 -18.56 1.67 4.74
CA ASP A 391 -20.03 1.62 4.75
C ASP A 391 -20.61 2.99 4.36
N LEU A 392 -20.12 4.08 4.94
CA LEU A 392 -20.56 5.44 4.62
C LEU A 392 -20.16 5.88 3.21
N LEU A 393 -18.94 5.55 2.78
CA LEU A 393 -18.50 5.80 1.41
C LEU A 393 -19.34 5.02 0.39
N ALA A 394 -19.79 3.80 0.73
CA ALA A 394 -20.67 3.05 -0.15
C ALA A 394 -22.06 3.71 -0.32
N TYR A 395 -22.59 4.36 0.73
CA TYR A 395 -23.77 5.22 0.57
C TYR A 395 -23.54 6.36 -0.42
N LEU A 396 -22.45 7.08 -0.26
CA LEU A 396 -22.07 8.18 -1.15
C LEU A 396 -21.87 7.67 -2.59
N ARG A 397 -21.25 6.51 -2.77
CA ARG A 397 -21.06 5.87 -4.09
C ARG A 397 -22.39 5.53 -4.77
N VAL A 398 -23.36 4.97 -4.03
CA VAL A 398 -24.70 4.65 -4.58
C VAL A 398 -25.47 5.91 -4.97
N ILE A 399 -25.30 6.98 -4.21
CA ILE A 399 -25.93 8.28 -4.55
C ILE A 399 -25.35 8.82 -5.85
N GLU A 400 -24.04 8.78 -6.03
CA GLU A 400 -23.35 9.20 -7.25
C GLU A 400 -23.61 8.26 -8.42
N ASN A 401 -23.47 6.96 -8.19
CA ASN A 401 -23.66 5.91 -9.20
C ASN A 401 -24.53 4.77 -8.67
N PRO A 402 -25.84 4.74 -8.94
CA PRO A 402 -26.74 3.68 -8.50
C PRO A 402 -26.50 2.34 -9.23
N GLU A 403 -25.69 2.34 -10.28
CA GLU A 403 -25.32 1.16 -11.07
C GLU A 403 -24.20 0.35 -10.41
N ASP A 404 -23.62 0.87 -9.31
CA ASP A 404 -22.62 0.18 -8.51
C ASP A 404 -23.26 -0.87 -7.60
N ASP A 405 -23.53 -2.05 -8.14
CA ASP A 405 -24.17 -3.15 -7.43
C ASP A 405 -23.40 -3.58 -6.18
N LEU A 406 -22.06 -3.48 -6.17
CA LEU A 406 -21.26 -3.79 -4.98
C LEU A 406 -21.55 -2.82 -3.83
N ALA A 407 -21.65 -1.54 -4.13
CA ALA A 407 -21.97 -0.54 -3.13
C ALA A 407 -23.41 -0.71 -2.63
N VAL A 408 -24.37 -0.99 -3.51
CA VAL A 408 -25.77 -1.28 -3.13
C VAL A 408 -25.84 -2.50 -2.22
N LEU A 409 -25.21 -3.62 -2.59
CA LEU A 409 -25.16 -4.85 -1.79
C LEU A 409 -24.51 -4.64 -0.43
N ARG A 410 -23.52 -3.77 -0.34
CA ARG A 410 -22.86 -3.43 0.91
C ARG A 410 -23.82 -2.74 1.89
N ILE A 411 -24.59 -1.76 1.43
CA ILE A 411 -25.41 -0.91 2.30
C ILE A 411 -26.84 -1.39 2.52
N ILE A 412 -27.35 -2.31 1.71
CA ILE A 412 -28.78 -2.71 1.72
C ILE A 412 -29.26 -3.15 3.10
N ASN A 413 -28.39 -3.73 3.92
CA ASN A 413 -28.70 -4.17 5.28
C ASN A 413 -27.73 -3.61 6.33
N VAL A 414 -27.14 -2.46 6.08
CA VAL A 414 -26.24 -1.73 7.00
C VAL A 414 -26.71 -0.28 7.11
N PRO A 415 -27.16 0.19 8.28
CA PRO A 415 -27.54 -0.59 9.47
C PRO A 415 -28.61 -1.66 9.22
N ARG A 416 -28.84 -2.54 10.19
CA ARG A 416 -29.75 -3.70 10.01
C ARG A 416 -31.19 -3.28 9.68
N ARG A 417 -31.64 -3.58 8.45
CA ARG A 417 -33.02 -3.35 7.97
C ARG A 417 -33.83 -4.61 7.89
N GLY A 418 -33.24 -5.78 8.20
CA GLY A 418 -33.89 -7.08 8.07
C GLY A 418 -34.09 -7.52 6.61
N ILE A 419 -33.24 -7.05 5.70
CA ILE A 419 -33.08 -7.51 4.32
C ILE A 419 -31.95 -8.52 4.33
N GLY A 420 -32.25 -9.80 4.51
CA GLY A 420 -31.23 -10.85 4.63
C GLY A 420 -30.86 -11.48 3.29
N ALA A 421 -29.83 -12.34 3.32
CA ALA A 421 -29.28 -12.99 2.14
C ALA A 421 -30.31 -13.72 1.27
N ALA A 422 -31.33 -14.37 1.90
CA ALA A 422 -32.38 -15.04 1.15
C ALA A 422 -33.28 -14.07 0.34
N THR A 423 -33.43 -12.83 0.80
CA THR A 423 -34.10 -11.76 0.06
C THR A 423 -33.25 -11.24 -1.08
N ILE A 424 -31.97 -11.00 -0.78
CA ILE A 424 -30.98 -10.53 -1.77
C ILE A 424 -30.87 -11.54 -2.92
N ASN A 425 -30.72 -12.83 -2.62
CA ASN A 425 -30.61 -13.87 -3.64
C ASN A 425 -31.83 -13.87 -4.59
N LYS A 426 -33.04 -13.68 -4.08
CA LYS A 426 -34.24 -13.61 -4.93
C LYS A 426 -34.23 -12.41 -5.87
N VAL A 427 -33.71 -11.28 -5.42
CA VAL A 427 -33.57 -10.09 -6.26
C VAL A 427 -32.49 -10.34 -7.31
N GLN A 428 -31.38 -11.01 -6.95
CA GLN A 428 -30.32 -11.39 -7.89
C GLN A 428 -30.80 -12.41 -8.93
N ASP A 429 -31.64 -13.37 -8.53
CA ASP A 429 -32.26 -14.30 -9.46
C ASP A 429 -33.14 -13.56 -10.49
N TRP A 430 -33.94 -12.57 -10.03
CA TRP A 430 -34.75 -11.71 -10.88
C TRP A 430 -33.92 -10.82 -11.79
N GLU A 431 -32.87 -10.21 -11.26
CA GLU A 431 -31.87 -9.45 -12.02
C GLU A 431 -31.33 -10.27 -13.20
N ALA A 432 -30.93 -11.52 -12.92
CA ALA A 432 -30.38 -12.43 -13.93
C ALA A 432 -31.43 -12.86 -14.96
N GLU A 433 -32.70 -13.13 -14.53
CA GLU A 433 -33.78 -13.51 -15.43
C GLU A 433 -34.22 -12.39 -16.37
N GLN A 434 -34.28 -11.15 -15.87
CA GLN A 434 -34.72 -9.98 -16.63
C GLN A 434 -33.58 -9.29 -17.39
N GLY A 435 -32.31 -9.59 -17.06
CA GLY A 435 -31.14 -8.94 -17.64
C GLY A 435 -31.04 -7.46 -17.29
N ILE A 436 -31.58 -7.06 -16.13
CA ILE A 436 -31.53 -5.70 -15.58
C ILE A 436 -30.44 -5.61 -14.51
N ARG A 437 -30.24 -4.45 -13.91
CA ARG A 437 -29.27 -4.24 -12.81
C ARG A 437 -29.89 -4.53 -11.46
N PHE A 438 -29.06 -4.79 -10.46
CA PHE A 438 -29.53 -5.12 -9.11
C PHE A 438 -30.39 -4.01 -8.49
N TYR A 439 -29.97 -2.74 -8.65
CA TYR A 439 -30.76 -1.60 -8.17
C TYR A 439 -32.10 -1.47 -8.88
N ASP A 440 -32.17 -1.70 -10.19
CA ASP A 440 -33.41 -1.70 -10.95
C ASP A 440 -34.33 -2.85 -10.51
N ALA A 441 -33.76 -4.02 -10.25
CA ALA A 441 -34.50 -5.16 -9.70
C ALA A 441 -35.07 -4.87 -8.29
N LEU A 442 -34.38 -4.04 -7.47
CA LEU A 442 -34.91 -3.56 -6.19
C LEU A 442 -36.09 -2.60 -6.39
N LEU A 443 -36.05 -1.75 -7.41
CA LEU A 443 -37.19 -0.87 -7.75
C LEU A 443 -38.39 -1.67 -8.23
N GLU A 444 -38.18 -2.79 -8.92
CA GLU A 444 -39.17 -3.73 -9.39
C GLU A 444 -39.55 -4.82 -8.36
N ALA A 445 -39.19 -4.67 -7.10
CA ALA A 445 -39.32 -5.70 -6.06
C ALA A 445 -40.75 -6.24 -5.91
N GLU A 446 -41.78 -5.52 -6.34
CA GLU A 446 -43.17 -5.97 -6.33
C GLU A 446 -43.46 -7.11 -7.33
N TYR A 447 -42.66 -7.20 -8.42
CA TYR A 447 -42.79 -8.25 -9.43
C TYR A 447 -41.92 -9.49 -9.11
N VAL A 448 -41.01 -9.38 -8.14
CA VAL A 448 -40.10 -10.48 -7.77
C VAL A 448 -40.86 -11.56 -6.97
N PRO A 449 -40.86 -12.82 -7.43
CA PRO A 449 -41.56 -13.90 -6.74
C PRO A 449 -41.06 -14.12 -5.30
N GLY A 450 -42.02 -14.20 -4.38
CA GLY A 450 -41.73 -14.54 -2.98
C GLY A 450 -41.11 -13.46 -2.12
N LEU A 451 -41.16 -12.17 -2.53
CA LEU A 451 -40.64 -11.03 -1.76
C LEU A 451 -41.68 -10.31 -0.90
N MET A 452 -42.94 -10.73 -0.88
CA MET A 452 -44.07 -10.05 -0.17
C MET A 452 -43.70 -9.62 1.27
N ARG A 453 -42.98 -10.47 2.03
CA ARG A 453 -42.62 -10.17 3.44
C ARG A 453 -41.53 -9.09 3.57
N SER A 454 -40.71 -8.94 2.56
CA SER A 454 -39.57 -7.99 2.54
C SER A 454 -39.86 -6.75 1.68
N LEU A 455 -40.95 -6.73 0.93
CA LEU A 455 -41.31 -5.70 -0.04
C LEU A 455 -41.29 -4.28 0.56
N ASN A 456 -41.94 -4.08 1.71
CA ASN A 456 -41.98 -2.77 2.36
C ASN A 456 -40.58 -2.29 2.79
N LYS A 457 -39.73 -3.23 3.23
CA LYS A 457 -38.34 -2.88 3.63
C LYS A 457 -37.52 -2.47 2.44
N ILE A 458 -37.66 -3.17 1.31
CA ILE A 458 -37.00 -2.83 0.06
C ILE A 458 -37.50 -1.48 -0.45
N LYS A 459 -38.82 -1.27 -0.51
CA LYS A 459 -39.42 0.01 -0.91
C LYS A 459 -38.95 1.19 -0.03
N SER A 460 -38.87 0.98 1.29
CA SER A 460 -38.37 2.00 2.20
C SER A 460 -36.90 2.32 1.90
N PHE A 461 -36.07 1.31 1.64
CA PHE A 461 -34.65 1.48 1.31
C PHE A 461 -34.45 2.20 -0.04
N THR A 462 -35.18 1.79 -1.08
CA THR A 462 -35.05 2.44 -2.41
C THR A 462 -35.59 3.87 -2.39
N SER A 463 -36.74 4.13 -1.70
CA SER A 463 -37.26 5.49 -1.55
C SER A 463 -36.30 6.40 -0.77
N PHE A 464 -35.67 5.88 0.28
CA PHE A 464 -34.64 6.61 1.03
C PHE A 464 -33.46 7.02 0.12
N LEU A 465 -32.93 6.09 -0.68
CA LEU A 465 -31.86 6.40 -1.63
C LEU A 465 -32.29 7.41 -2.70
N GLN A 466 -33.51 7.32 -3.22
CA GLN A 466 -34.03 8.30 -4.19
C GLN A 466 -34.12 9.70 -3.60
N VAL A 467 -34.55 9.82 -2.34
CA VAL A 467 -34.58 11.11 -1.63
C VAL A 467 -33.19 11.70 -1.45
N LEU A 468 -32.21 10.88 -1.03
CA LEU A 468 -30.82 11.34 -0.88
C LEU A 468 -30.20 11.76 -2.21
N ARG A 469 -30.49 11.04 -3.29
CA ARG A 469 -30.04 11.41 -4.64
C ARG A 469 -30.61 12.77 -5.08
N ALA A 470 -31.88 13.01 -4.84
CA ALA A 470 -32.50 14.31 -5.12
C ALA A 470 -31.91 15.41 -4.24
N LYS A 471 -31.50 15.12 -3.00
CA LYS A 471 -30.83 16.08 -2.12
C LYS A 471 -29.39 16.36 -2.52
N ALA A 472 -28.69 15.42 -3.15
CA ALA A 472 -27.30 15.59 -3.59
C ALA A 472 -27.11 16.73 -4.60
N ASP A 473 -28.16 17.13 -5.34
CA ASP A 473 -28.11 18.22 -6.31
C ASP A 473 -27.93 19.61 -5.64
N TYR A 474 -28.21 19.73 -4.33
CA TYR A 474 -28.18 21.03 -3.65
C TYR A 474 -27.53 21.01 -2.26
N LEU A 475 -27.26 19.86 -1.67
CA LEU A 475 -26.50 19.74 -0.44
C LEU A 475 -25.00 19.66 -0.73
N SER A 476 -24.19 20.19 0.18
CA SER A 476 -22.75 19.92 0.16
C SER A 476 -22.47 18.45 0.50
N VAL A 477 -21.27 17.95 0.19
CA VAL A 477 -20.90 16.55 0.48
C VAL A 477 -20.96 16.27 1.97
N LYS A 478 -20.55 17.23 2.79
CA LYS A 478 -20.62 17.17 4.27
C LYS A 478 -22.07 17.12 4.75
N GLU A 479 -22.93 17.97 4.24
CA GLU A 479 -24.36 17.99 4.60
C GLU A 479 -25.02 16.68 4.19
N LEU A 480 -24.70 16.14 3.00
CA LEU A 480 -25.22 14.88 2.50
C LEU A 480 -24.76 13.70 3.38
N LEU A 481 -23.51 13.67 3.82
CA LEU A 481 -23.02 12.65 4.73
C LEU A 481 -23.73 12.70 6.09
N ASN A 482 -23.93 13.92 6.65
CA ASN A 482 -24.65 14.08 7.91
C ASN A 482 -26.10 13.58 7.79
N GLU A 483 -26.77 13.90 6.69
CA GLU A 483 -28.13 13.41 6.40
C GLU A 483 -28.16 11.87 6.33
N ILE A 484 -27.17 11.24 5.68
CA ILE A 484 -27.04 9.79 5.65
C ILE A 484 -26.90 9.21 7.06
N ILE A 485 -26.05 9.80 7.90
CA ILE A 485 -25.79 9.34 9.27
C ILE A 485 -27.06 9.45 10.12
N GLU A 486 -27.77 10.58 10.05
CA GLU A 486 -28.99 10.83 10.82
C GLU A 486 -30.13 9.92 10.38
N GLU A 487 -30.45 9.89 9.10
CA GLU A 487 -31.58 9.13 8.55
C GLU A 487 -31.38 7.61 8.67
N THR A 488 -30.14 7.13 8.58
CA THR A 488 -29.81 5.72 8.78
C THR A 488 -29.75 5.32 10.24
N GLY A 489 -29.49 6.26 11.14
CA GLY A 489 -29.21 6.00 12.56
C GLY A 489 -27.87 5.28 12.79
N TYR A 490 -26.91 5.37 11.85
CA TYR A 490 -25.66 4.61 11.88
C TYR A 490 -24.86 4.86 13.16
N VAL A 491 -24.73 6.12 13.56
CA VAL A 491 -24.03 6.50 14.80
C VAL A 491 -24.85 6.11 16.04
N ALA A 492 -26.18 6.20 15.98
CA ALA A 492 -27.03 5.76 17.09
C ALA A 492 -26.93 4.26 17.36
N ASP A 493 -26.83 3.45 16.30
CA ASP A 493 -26.58 2.00 16.42
C ASP A 493 -25.24 1.71 17.09
N LEU A 494 -24.16 2.42 16.70
CA LEU A 494 -22.85 2.30 17.34
C LEU A 494 -22.87 2.74 18.81
N GLN A 495 -23.55 3.83 19.14
CA GLN A 495 -23.71 4.29 20.52
C GLN A 495 -24.46 3.26 21.40
N ALA A 496 -25.44 2.57 20.81
CA ALA A 496 -26.18 1.52 21.50
C ALA A 496 -25.34 0.26 21.82
N GLU A 497 -24.24 0.02 21.08
CA GLU A 497 -23.28 -1.05 21.38
C GLU A 497 -22.55 -0.82 22.73
N GLY A 498 -22.28 0.44 23.12
CA GLY A 498 -21.68 0.84 24.39
C GLY A 498 -20.26 0.31 24.64
N THR A 499 -19.52 -0.03 23.58
CA THR A 499 -18.17 -0.57 23.65
C THR A 499 -17.11 0.48 23.33
N GLU A 500 -15.87 0.34 23.83
CA GLU A 500 -14.74 1.20 23.45
C GLU A 500 -14.45 1.13 21.94
N GLU A 501 -14.68 -0.03 21.34
CA GLU A 501 -14.52 -0.21 19.90
C GLU A 501 -15.55 0.60 19.11
N ALA A 502 -16.80 0.65 19.56
CA ALA A 502 -17.85 1.47 18.94
C ALA A 502 -17.56 2.97 19.11
N ALA A 503 -17.02 3.41 20.24
CA ALA A 503 -16.59 4.79 20.45
C ALA A 503 -15.47 5.17 19.46
N ALA A 504 -14.46 4.32 19.28
CA ALA A 504 -13.39 4.55 18.30
C ALA A 504 -13.92 4.59 16.85
N ARG A 505 -14.96 3.83 16.51
CA ARG A 505 -15.61 3.92 15.19
C ARG A 505 -16.33 5.25 15.00
N ILE A 506 -16.95 5.78 16.03
CA ILE A 506 -17.59 7.11 15.98
C ILE A 506 -16.53 8.19 15.77
N GLU A 507 -15.40 8.15 16.47
CA GLU A 507 -14.27 9.06 16.22
C GLU A 507 -13.77 9.00 14.77
N ASN A 508 -13.74 7.80 14.17
CA ASN A 508 -13.40 7.66 12.75
C ASN A 508 -14.44 8.31 11.82
N ILE A 509 -15.71 8.27 12.18
CA ILE A 509 -16.79 8.94 11.42
C ILE A 509 -16.63 10.45 11.51
N ASP A 510 -16.34 10.99 12.70
CA ASP A 510 -16.07 12.42 12.91
C ASP A 510 -14.84 12.88 12.10
N GLU A 511 -13.81 12.03 12.02
CA GLU A 511 -12.65 12.30 11.17
C GLU A 511 -13.01 12.30 9.67
N LEU A 512 -13.90 11.40 9.21
CA LEU A 512 -14.38 11.43 7.83
C LEU A 512 -15.13 12.74 7.51
N ILE A 513 -15.97 13.22 8.43
CA ILE A 513 -16.67 14.50 8.29
C ILE A 513 -15.66 15.66 8.17
N SER A 514 -14.60 15.63 8.99
CA SER A 514 -13.53 16.62 8.93
C SER A 514 -12.79 16.60 7.59
N LYS A 515 -12.45 15.41 7.09
CA LYS A 515 -11.82 15.23 5.76
C LYS A 515 -12.68 15.76 4.61
N ILE A 516 -13.98 15.59 4.68
CA ILE A 516 -14.91 16.16 3.68
C ILE A 516 -14.92 17.67 3.77
N ALA A 517 -14.91 18.25 4.98
CA ALA A 517 -14.86 19.70 5.15
C ALA A 517 -13.57 20.28 4.56
N ASP A 518 -12.41 19.66 4.84
CA ASP A 518 -11.11 20.05 4.27
C ASP A 518 -11.13 19.99 2.74
N TYR A 519 -11.75 18.94 2.17
CA TYR A 519 -11.92 18.82 0.72
C TYR A 519 -12.78 19.97 0.16
N GLU A 520 -13.90 20.28 0.80
CA GLU A 520 -14.81 21.35 0.36
C GLU A 520 -14.16 22.75 0.42
N GLU A 521 -13.25 22.97 1.38
CA GLU A 521 -12.49 24.23 1.48
C GLU A 521 -11.36 24.32 0.44
N SER A 522 -10.74 23.19 0.07
CA SER A 522 -9.56 23.17 -0.82
C SER A 522 -9.90 23.04 -2.29
N ALA A 523 -11.04 22.44 -2.64
CA ALA A 523 -11.43 22.20 -4.02
C ALA A 523 -12.02 23.43 -4.70
N GLU A 524 -11.60 23.76 -5.92
CA GLU A 524 -12.15 24.87 -6.70
C GLU A 524 -13.66 24.72 -6.98
N GLN A 525 -14.11 23.50 -7.19
CA GLN A 525 -15.51 23.14 -7.43
C GLN A 525 -15.79 21.82 -6.70
N PRO A 526 -16.09 21.88 -5.39
CA PRO A 526 -16.36 20.69 -4.62
C PRO A 526 -17.60 19.97 -5.16
N SER A 527 -17.48 18.65 -5.33
CA SER A 527 -18.55 17.79 -5.81
C SER A 527 -18.42 16.38 -5.19
N LEU A 528 -19.54 15.66 -5.13
CA LEU A 528 -19.54 14.29 -4.61
C LEU A 528 -18.60 13.38 -5.41
N GLY A 529 -18.70 13.41 -6.74
CA GLY A 529 -17.82 12.63 -7.61
C GLY A 529 -16.34 12.99 -7.45
N GLY A 530 -16.02 14.29 -7.22
CA GLY A 530 -14.66 14.76 -6.94
C GLY A 530 -14.12 14.23 -5.62
N PHE A 531 -14.91 14.27 -4.55
CA PHE A 531 -14.53 13.70 -3.26
C PHE A 531 -14.27 12.19 -3.34
N LEU A 532 -15.18 11.43 -3.97
CA LEU A 532 -15.02 10.00 -4.15
C LEU A 532 -13.79 9.64 -4.99
N GLN A 533 -13.45 10.46 -5.98
CA GLN A 533 -12.23 10.33 -6.76
C GLN A 533 -10.98 10.57 -5.89
N GLU A 534 -10.99 11.61 -5.05
CA GLU A 534 -9.88 11.91 -4.15
C GLU A 534 -9.65 10.75 -3.19
N VAL A 535 -10.70 10.28 -2.52
CA VAL A 535 -10.63 9.12 -1.60
C VAL A 535 -10.07 7.89 -2.29
N ALA A 536 -10.50 7.58 -3.51
CA ALA A 536 -10.01 6.42 -4.25
C ALA A 536 -8.52 6.51 -4.58
N LEU A 537 -7.96 7.70 -4.72
CA LEU A 537 -6.58 7.95 -5.15
C LEU A 537 -5.61 8.23 -3.99
N VAL A 538 -6.07 8.21 -2.74
CA VAL A 538 -5.20 8.41 -1.55
C VAL A 538 -4.27 7.22 -1.35
N SER A 539 -3.00 7.50 -1.08
CA SER A 539 -2.00 6.52 -0.67
C SER A 539 -1.64 6.66 0.82
N ASP A 540 -1.14 5.58 1.45
CA ASP A 540 -0.77 5.58 2.87
C ASP A 540 0.30 6.63 3.22
N ILE A 541 1.16 6.95 2.26
CA ILE A 541 2.24 7.94 2.43
C ILE A 541 1.69 9.37 2.48
N ASP A 542 0.53 9.63 1.86
CA ASP A 542 -0.10 10.95 1.86
C ASP A 542 -0.60 11.35 3.27
N SER A 543 -0.72 10.38 4.20
CA SER A 543 -1.15 10.59 5.59
C SER A 543 -0.02 10.94 6.56
N VAL A 544 1.23 11.04 6.11
CA VAL A 544 2.38 11.34 6.98
C VAL A 544 2.44 12.83 7.27
N ASP A 545 2.25 13.18 8.55
CA ASP A 545 2.45 14.54 9.07
C ASP A 545 3.92 14.72 9.48
N GLU A 546 4.63 15.62 8.80
CA GLU A 546 6.05 15.90 9.04
C GLU A 546 6.29 16.85 10.22
N GLU A 547 5.27 17.53 10.72
CA GLU A 547 5.40 18.46 11.85
C GLU A 547 5.29 17.77 13.21
N SER A 548 4.61 16.63 13.27
CA SER A 548 4.44 15.84 14.50
C SER A 548 5.74 15.15 14.94
N ASP A 549 5.99 15.10 16.24
CA ASP A 549 7.23 14.55 16.81
C ASP A 549 7.04 13.07 17.22
N TYR A 550 7.19 12.17 16.26
CA TYR A 550 7.15 10.71 16.44
C TYR A 550 8.15 9.98 15.53
N VAL A 551 8.58 8.79 15.96
CA VAL A 551 9.42 7.88 15.16
C VAL A 551 8.57 7.26 14.05
N LEU A 552 9.05 7.27 12.80
CA LEU A 552 8.37 6.61 11.70
C LEU A 552 8.85 5.16 11.53
N LEU A 553 7.88 4.25 11.50
CA LEU A 553 8.10 2.84 11.19
C LEU A 553 7.48 2.54 9.84
N MET A 554 8.27 2.03 8.87
CA MET A 554 7.75 1.77 7.53
C MET A 554 8.55 0.71 6.78
N THR A 555 7.93 0.18 5.72
CA THR A 555 8.67 -0.67 4.79
C THR A 555 9.64 0.17 3.96
N LEU A 556 10.71 -0.46 3.47
CA LEU A 556 11.65 0.16 2.54
C LEU A 556 10.97 0.76 1.31
N HIS A 557 9.91 0.11 0.81
CA HIS A 557 9.13 0.63 -0.32
C HIS A 557 8.40 1.94 0.03
N SER A 558 7.82 2.00 1.22
CA SER A 558 7.13 3.20 1.71
C SER A 558 8.08 4.36 2.02
N ALA A 559 9.37 4.07 2.22
CA ALA A 559 10.38 5.08 2.50
C ALA A 559 10.87 5.82 1.24
N LYS A 560 10.51 5.34 0.04
CA LYS A 560 10.87 6.03 -1.21
C LYS A 560 10.27 7.43 -1.24
N GLY A 561 11.08 8.43 -1.61
CA GLY A 561 10.70 9.85 -1.60
C GLY A 561 10.96 10.57 -0.27
N LEU A 562 11.05 9.85 0.86
CA LEU A 562 11.34 10.44 2.18
C LEU A 562 12.84 10.52 2.48
N GLU A 563 13.19 11.26 3.55
CA GLU A 563 14.57 11.40 4.04
C GLU A 563 14.58 11.70 5.54
N PHE A 564 15.56 11.16 6.25
CA PHE A 564 15.63 11.25 7.71
C PHE A 564 17.07 11.47 8.17
N PRO A 565 17.31 12.32 9.20
CA PRO A 565 18.62 12.47 9.79
C PRO A 565 19.25 11.15 10.27
N ASN A 566 18.44 10.28 10.90
CA ASN A 566 18.90 9.01 11.45
C ASN A 566 18.00 7.86 10.96
N VAL A 567 18.61 6.87 10.31
CA VAL A 567 17.90 5.70 9.76
C VAL A 567 18.42 4.41 10.39
N PHE A 568 17.49 3.60 10.90
CA PHE A 568 17.74 2.20 11.24
C PHE A 568 17.21 1.32 10.09
N LEU A 569 18.11 0.56 9.48
CA LEU A 569 17.77 -0.43 8.46
C LEU A 569 17.77 -1.80 9.13
N ALA A 570 16.59 -2.31 9.47
CA ALA A 570 16.42 -3.45 10.34
C ALA A 570 16.18 -4.76 9.60
N GLY A 571 16.64 -5.86 10.20
CA GLY A 571 16.45 -7.19 9.63
C GLY A 571 17.30 -7.47 8.40
N MET A 572 18.54 -6.98 8.39
CA MET A 572 19.51 -7.19 7.32
C MET A 572 20.04 -8.63 7.31
N GLU A 573 19.19 -9.56 6.86
CA GLU A 573 19.42 -11.00 6.93
C GLU A 573 19.02 -11.70 5.63
N ASP A 574 19.88 -12.60 5.09
CA ASP A 574 19.50 -13.49 3.98
C ASP A 574 18.31 -14.36 4.41
N GLY A 575 17.23 -14.31 3.63
CA GLY A 575 15.95 -14.94 3.95
C GLY A 575 14.87 -13.95 4.37
N ILE A 576 15.24 -12.74 4.80
CA ILE A 576 14.35 -11.62 5.07
C ILE A 576 14.59 -10.51 4.07
N PHE A 577 15.83 -10.02 4.01
CA PHE A 577 16.25 -8.98 3.07
C PHE A 577 17.68 -9.24 2.59
N PRO A 578 17.83 -9.80 1.39
CA PRO A 578 16.78 -10.27 0.46
C PRO A 578 16.04 -11.53 0.95
N SER A 579 14.83 -11.74 0.43
CA SER A 579 14.03 -12.94 0.75
C SER A 579 14.64 -14.19 0.12
N TYR A 580 14.34 -15.39 0.67
CA TYR A 580 14.81 -16.64 0.10
C TYR A 580 14.35 -16.85 -1.34
N MET A 581 13.13 -16.44 -1.68
CA MET A 581 12.62 -16.56 -3.04
C MET A 581 13.49 -15.81 -4.05
N MET A 582 13.92 -14.59 -3.72
CA MET A 582 14.77 -13.78 -4.59
C MET A 582 16.23 -14.30 -4.64
N ILE A 583 16.67 -15.02 -3.58
CA ILE A 583 18.00 -15.62 -3.53
C ILE A 583 18.08 -16.89 -4.38
N THR A 584 17.01 -17.70 -4.41
CA THR A 584 16.94 -19.02 -5.03
C THR A 584 16.18 -19.04 -6.34
N GLY A 585 15.56 -17.92 -6.72
CA GLY A 585 14.84 -17.77 -7.98
C GLY A 585 15.76 -17.83 -9.19
N ASP A 586 15.19 -18.24 -10.32
CA ASP A 586 15.92 -18.39 -11.59
C ASP A 586 16.13 -17.04 -12.31
N ASP A 587 15.43 -15.97 -11.90
CA ASP A 587 15.55 -14.62 -12.49
C ASP A 587 16.50 -13.73 -11.68
N PRO A 588 17.74 -13.49 -12.18
CA PRO A 588 18.70 -12.61 -11.51
C PRO A 588 18.17 -11.17 -11.31
N SER A 589 17.23 -10.73 -12.14
CA SER A 589 16.69 -9.36 -12.06
C SER A 589 15.91 -9.11 -10.77
N GLU A 590 15.36 -10.16 -10.13
CA GLU A 590 14.67 -10.06 -8.84
C GLU A 590 15.64 -9.70 -7.70
N LEU A 591 16.84 -10.30 -7.69
CA LEU A 591 17.88 -9.93 -6.71
C LEU A 591 18.42 -8.53 -6.96
N GLU A 592 18.50 -8.10 -8.22
CA GLU A 592 18.88 -6.73 -8.56
C GLU A 592 17.85 -5.71 -8.08
N GLU A 593 16.55 -6.03 -8.12
CA GLU A 593 15.50 -5.17 -7.57
C GLU A 593 15.59 -5.07 -6.03
N GLU A 594 15.81 -6.20 -5.33
CA GLU A 594 16.05 -6.17 -3.88
C GLU A 594 17.32 -5.33 -3.53
N ARG A 595 18.36 -5.35 -4.38
CA ARG A 595 19.54 -4.50 -4.19
C ARG A 595 19.23 -3.03 -4.43
N ARG A 596 18.40 -2.68 -5.42
CA ARG A 596 17.89 -1.31 -5.58
C ARG A 596 17.09 -0.86 -4.35
N LEU A 597 16.30 -1.78 -3.77
CA LEU A 597 15.57 -1.50 -2.54
C LEU A 597 16.52 -1.26 -1.35
N CYS A 598 17.64 -1.99 -1.27
CA CYS A 598 18.70 -1.72 -0.30
C CYS A 598 19.35 -0.34 -0.52
N TYR A 599 19.68 -0.02 -1.76
CA TYR A 599 20.20 1.30 -2.16
C TYR A 599 19.21 2.42 -1.79
N VAL A 600 17.90 2.22 -2.03
CA VAL A 600 16.86 3.17 -1.59
C VAL A 600 16.93 3.36 -0.08
N GLY A 601 16.96 2.26 0.70
CA GLY A 601 17.03 2.33 2.17
C GLY A 601 18.25 3.10 2.67
N ILE A 602 19.45 2.80 2.16
CA ILE A 602 20.70 3.48 2.51
C ILE A 602 20.60 4.98 2.21
N THR A 603 20.10 5.35 1.02
CA THR A 603 19.99 6.74 0.58
C THR A 603 18.86 7.54 1.23
N ARG A 604 18.07 6.93 2.15
CA ARG A 604 17.12 7.69 3.01
C ARG A 604 17.84 8.39 4.15
N ALA A 605 19.00 7.91 4.56
CA ALA A 605 19.78 8.50 5.64
C ALA A 605 20.49 9.78 5.20
N MET A 606 20.37 10.83 6.01
CA MET A 606 21.07 12.09 5.81
C MET A 606 22.41 12.09 6.55
N GLN A 607 22.41 11.76 7.85
CA GLN A 607 23.57 11.90 8.74
C GLN A 607 24.05 10.56 9.30
N HIS A 608 23.13 9.73 9.80
CA HIS A 608 23.48 8.48 10.48
C HIS A 608 22.70 7.32 9.88
N LEU A 609 23.41 6.23 9.57
CA LEU A 609 22.87 4.97 9.10
C LEU A 609 23.30 3.85 10.03
N THR A 610 22.34 3.14 10.63
CA THR A 610 22.56 1.95 11.43
C THR A 610 21.93 0.74 10.76
N LEU A 611 22.74 -0.28 10.45
CA LEU A 611 22.29 -1.56 9.92
C LEU A 611 22.17 -2.55 11.06
N THR A 612 21.00 -3.21 11.22
CA THR A 612 20.80 -4.18 12.25
C THR A 612 20.38 -5.54 11.71
N CYS A 613 20.85 -6.61 12.36
CA CYS A 613 20.47 -7.99 12.03
C CYS A 613 20.46 -8.87 13.28
N ALA A 614 19.69 -9.95 13.25
CA ALA A 614 19.64 -10.94 14.29
C ALA A 614 20.05 -12.33 13.78
N ARG A 615 20.70 -13.15 14.64
CA ARG A 615 21.08 -14.53 14.30
C ARG A 615 19.88 -15.46 14.27
N GLN A 616 18.85 -15.17 15.09
CA GLN A 616 17.62 -15.94 15.15
C GLN A 616 16.40 -15.02 15.24
N ARG A 617 15.31 -15.41 14.57
CA ARG A 617 14.00 -14.76 14.62
C ARG A 617 12.87 -15.77 14.75
N MET A 618 11.83 -15.37 15.44
CA MET A 618 10.55 -16.08 15.43
C MET A 618 9.75 -15.63 14.21
N ILE A 619 9.57 -16.49 13.23
CA ILE A 619 8.79 -16.23 12.02
C ILE A 619 7.73 -17.33 11.91
N ARG A 620 6.44 -16.94 11.86
CA ARG A 620 5.28 -17.83 11.78
C ARG A 620 5.25 -18.92 12.87
N GLY A 621 5.75 -18.60 14.07
CA GLY A 621 5.78 -19.53 15.20
C GLY A 621 6.99 -20.47 15.24
N GLU A 622 7.92 -20.35 14.30
CA GLU A 622 9.15 -21.14 14.23
C GLU A 622 10.38 -20.26 14.39
N VAL A 623 11.41 -20.76 15.07
CA VAL A 623 12.69 -20.07 15.19
C VAL A 623 13.52 -20.34 13.93
N GLN A 624 13.83 -19.30 13.20
CA GLN A 624 14.68 -19.36 12.01
C GLN A 624 16.05 -18.74 12.32
N TYR A 625 17.11 -19.38 11.80
CA TYR A 625 18.49 -18.91 11.91
C TYR A 625 18.94 -18.36 10.56
N ASN A 626 19.17 -17.04 10.53
CA ASN A 626 19.52 -16.36 9.32
C ASN A 626 20.99 -15.91 9.32
N LYS A 627 21.61 -15.90 8.14
CA LYS A 627 22.91 -15.27 7.93
C LYS A 627 22.74 -13.77 7.71
N MET A 628 23.75 -13.00 8.12
CA MET A 628 23.82 -11.58 7.75
C MET A 628 23.64 -11.41 6.24
N SER A 629 22.84 -10.41 5.87
CA SER A 629 22.50 -10.10 4.48
C SER A 629 23.75 -9.96 3.59
N ARG A 630 23.64 -10.46 2.38
CA ARG A 630 24.68 -10.29 1.36
C ARG A 630 24.90 -8.83 1.02
N PHE A 631 23.90 -7.97 1.09
CA PHE A 631 24.02 -6.55 0.83
C PHE A 631 24.94 -5.84 1.84
N VAL A 632 24.97 -6.29 3.09
CA VAL A 632 25.91 -5.78 4.10
C VAL A 632 27.36 -6.14 3.72
N LYS A 633 27.57 -7.31 3.11
CA LYS A 633 28.91 -7.75 2.67
C LYS A 633 29.41 -7.04 1.40
N GLU A 634 28.50 -6.41 0.66
CA GLU A 634 28.82 -5.58 -0.50
C GLU A 634 29.31 -4.18 -0.10
N ILE A 635 29.15 -3.79 1.16
CA ILE A 635 29.69 -2.54 1.72
C ILE A 635 31.17 -2.77 2.11
N PRO A 636 32.10 -1.94 1.66
CA PRO A 636 33.51 -1.99 2.06
C PRO A 636 33.69 -1.90 3.59
N ARG A 637 34.58 -2.71 4.13
CA ARG A 637 34.82 -2.77 5.59
C ARG A 637 35.25 -1.46 6.21
N GLU A 638 36.00 -0.66 5.47
CA GLU A 638 36.45 0.68 5.88
C GLU A 638 35.33 1.67 6.10
N LEU A 639 34.14 1.43 5.52
CA LEU A 639 32.94 2.26 5.72
C LEU A 639 32.07 1.80 6.89
N ILE A 640 32.39 0.64 7.49
CA ILE A 640 31.58 0.05 8.57
C ILE A 640 32.29 0.22 9.92
N SER A 641 31.57 0.81 10.86
CA SER A 641 31.93 0.77 12.27
C SER A 641 31.45 -0.56 12.86
N LEU A 642 32.38 -1.49 13.05
CA LEU A 642 32.12 -2.67 13.86
C LEU A 642 32.30 -2.26 15.33
N GLU A 643 31.33 -2.63 16.17
CA GLU A 643 31.55 -2.52 17.61
C GLU A 643 32.81 -3.31 17.97
N ARG A 644 33.90 -2.62 18.33
CA ARG A 644 34.87 -3.23 19.24
C ARG A 644 34.08 -3.49 20.51
N GLU A 645 34.00 -4.76 20.92
CA GLU A 645 33.56 -5.09 22.29
C GLU A 645 34.11 -4.00 23.21
N ARG A 646 33.22 -3.26 23.86
CA ARG A 646 33.63 -2.32 24.91
C ARG A 646 34.18 -3.13 26.05
N GLY A 647 35.39 -3.68 25.85
CA GLY A 647 36.31 -4.03 26.90
C GLY A 647 36.86 -2.73 27.47
N GLU A 648 36.63 -2.52 28.74
CA GLU A 648 37.28 -1.53 29.60
C GLU A 648 36.94 -0.05 29.33
N ILE A 649 35.71 0.34 29.65
CA ILE A 649 35.46 1.69 30.14
C ILE A 649 35.62 1.63 31.64
N GLU A 650 36.69 2.32 32.10
CA GLU A 650 36.95 2.60 33.52
C GLU A 650 35.68 2.90 34.29
N ASP A 651 35.60 2.23 35.42
CA ASP A 651 34.63 2.32 36.51
C ASP A 651 34.40 3.80 36.96
N ARG A 652 33.55 4.53 36.26
CA ARG A 652 32.86 5.71 36.77
C ARG A 652 31.38 5.43 36.81
N LYS A 653 31.01 4.66 37.83
CA LYS A 653 29.62 4.49 38.21
C LYS A 653 29.06 5.82 38.74
N PRO A 654 28.06 6.43 38.07
CA PRO A 654 27.11 7.18 38.85
C PRO A 654 26.29 6.15 39.62
N LYS A 655 26.29 6.21 40.91
CA LYS A 655 25.34 5.48 41.78
C LYS A 655 23.93 5.99 41.41
N MET A 656 23.25 5.28 40.55
CA MET A 656 21.82 5.31 40.41
C MET A 656 21.32 4.00 40.99
N ASP A 657 20.54 4.07 42.04
CA ASP A 657 19.84 2.93 42.61
C ASP A 657 18.82 2.44 41.56
N ILE A 658 19.25 1.51 40.71
CA ILE A 658 18.35 0.73 39.86
C ILE A 658 17.83 -0.40 40.78
N PRO A 659 16.52 -0.52 40.99
CA PRO A 659 15.98 -1.64 41.76
C PRO A 659 16.43 -2.95 41.13
N THR A 660 17.06 -3.80 41.89
CA THR A 660 17.52 -5.13 41.48
C THR A 660 16.39 -5.93 40.87
N ARG A 661 16.70 -6.75 39.83
CA ARG A 661 15.79 -7.63 39.06
C ARG A 661 14.71 -8.35 39.90
N GLY A 662 14.91 -8.50 41.22
CA GLY A 662 13.94 -9.07 42.14
C GLY A 662 12.75 -8.17 42.51
N SER A 663 12.92 -6.84 42.53
CA SER A 663 11.86 -5.92 42.96
C SER A 663 10.85 -5.62 41.86
N VAL A 664 11.28 -5.58 40.58
CA VAL A 664 10.39 -5.36 39.42
C VAL A 664 9.53 -6.60 39.18
N TYR A 665 10.11 -7.80 39.37
CA TYR A 665 9.36 -9.05 39.26
C TYR A 665 8.35 -9.22 40.40
N ALA A 666 8.69 -8.73 41.60
CA ALA A 666 7.79 -8.73 42.77
C ALA A 666 6.66 -7.70 42.62
N ALA A 667 6.95 -6.51 42.11
CA ALA A 667 5.95 -5.46 41.83
C ALA A 667 4.98 -5.87 40.72
N MET A 668 5.47 -6.49 39.63
CA MET A 668 4.63 -7.08 38.60
C MET A 668 3.74 -8.21 39.14
N LYS A 669 4.28 -9.05 40.03
CA LYS A 669 3.51 -10.14 40.66
C LYS A 669 2.42 -9.63 41.59
N GLN A 670 2.59 -8.44 42.17
CA GLN A 670 1.61 -7.80 43.04
C GLN A 670 0.51 -7.07 42.27
N ALA A 671 0.87 -6.39 41.18
CA ALA A 671 -0.10 -5.75 40.27
C ALA A 671 -1.02 -6.75 39.55
N PHE A 672 -0.54 -7.98 39.31
CA PHE A 672 -1.35 -9.06 38.73
C PHE A 672 -2.23 -9.80 39.77
N ARG A 673 -2.08 -9.51 41.08
CA ARG A 673 -2.91 -10.14 42.10
C ARG A 673 -4.22 -9.43 42.44
N GLU A 674 -4.42 -8.21 41.94
CA GLU A 674 -5.58 -7.39 42.36
C GLU A 674 -6.71 -7.24 41.30
N LYS A 675 -6.74 -8.07 40.26
CA LYS A 675 -7.97 -8.18 39.41
C LYS A 675 -8.34 -9.63 39.18
N PRO A 676 -9.49 -10.08 39.70
CA PRO A 676 -9.98 -11.43 39.40
C PRO A 676 -10.77 -11.42 38.09
N GLN A 677 -10.14 -11.81 37.01
CA GLN A 677 -10.88 -12.40 35.88
C GLN A 677 -10.03 -13.48 35.22
N GLN A 678 -10.66 -14.65 35.13
CA GLN A 678 -10.09 -15.91 34.73
C GLN A 678 -9.67 -15.88 33.25
N ALA A 679 -8.37 -15.73 32.98
CA ALA A 679 -7.78 -16.20 31.74
C ALA A 679 -7.08 -17.54 32.06
N LYS A 680 -7.64 -18.62 31.50
CA LYS A 680 -7.04 -19.96 31.61
C LYS A 680 -5.76 -19.99 30.78
N THR A 681 -4.63 -19.89 31.40
CA THR A 681 -3.33 -20.26 30.82
C THR A 681 -3.26 -21.78 30.69
N PHE A 682 -3.19 -22.28 29.47
CA PHE A 682 -2.93 -23.69 29.16
C PHE A 682 -1.41 -23.92 29.21
N SER A 683 -0.92 -24.44 30.33
CA SER A 683 0.37 -25.14 30.39
C SER A 683 0.07 -26.63 30.26
N ALA A 684 0.47 -27.23 29.14
CA ALA A 684 0.40 -28.68 28.99
C ALA A 684 1.46 -29.32 29.91
N GLN A 685 1.02 -29.91 31.03
CA GLN A 685 1.83 -30.86 31.78
C GLN A 685 1.54 -32.25 31.23
N LYS A 686 2.60 -33.03 30.91
CA LYS A 686 2.47 -34.44 30.52
C LYS A 686 1.61 -35.17 31.57
N ALA A 687 0.55 -35.81 31.08
CA ALA A 687 -0.27 -36.66 31.97
C ALA A 687 0.61 -37.74 32.56
N THR A 688 0.73 -37.79 33.88
CA THR A 688 1.55 -38.76 34.59
C THR A 688 0.97 -40.19 34.46
N LYS A 689 -0.30 -40.33 34.11
CA LYS A 689 -0.97 -41.63 33.79
C LYS A 689 -2.21 -41.34 32.94
N LEU A 690 -2.40 -42.17 31.92
CA LEU A 690 -3.67 -42.12 31.15
C LEU A 690 -4.71 -43.01 31.82
N ASP A 691 -5.97 -42.59 31.86
CA ASP A 691 -7.09 -43.33 32.48
C ASP A 691 -7.66 -44.40 31.51
N TYR A 692 -7.05 -44.59 30.33
CA TYR A 692 -7.48 -45.53 29.32
C TYR A 692 -6.27 -46.18 28.62
N GLU A 693 -6.51 -47.37 28.06
CA GLU A 693 -5.51 -48.21 27.35
C GLU A 693 -5.95 -48.53 25.90
N ILE A 694 -5.05 -49.13 25.12
CA ILE A 694 -5.38 -49.58 23.76
C ILE A 694 -6.50 -50.62 23.86
N GLY A 695 -7.55 -50.43 23.06
CA GLY A 695 -8.77 -51.26 23.06
C GLY A 695 -9.92 -50.67 23.90
N ASP A 696 -9.66 -49.69 24.75
CA ASP A 696 -10.73 -49.04 25.52
C ASP A 696 -11.64 -48.16 24.65
N THR A 697 -12.93 -48.16 25.02
CA THR A 697 -13.91 -47.27 24.45
C THR A 697 -13.84 -45.91 25.17
N VAL A 698 -13.65 -44.84 24.40
CA VAL A 698 -13.52 -43.47 24.93
C VAL A 698 -14.50 -42.54 24.23
N ARG A 699 -14.86 -41.43 24.93
CA ARG A 699 -15.72 -40.38 24.41
C ARG A 699 -14.94 -39.07 24.28
N HIS A 700 -15.00 -38.46 23.10
CA HIS A 700 -14.50 -37.11 22.83
C HIS A 700 -15.68 -36.14 22.62
N ILE A 701 -15.56 -34.90 23.13
CA ILE A 701 -16.65 -33.92 23.08
C ILE A 701 -17.11 -33.62 21.64
N LYS A 702 -16.18 -33.57 20.68
CA LYS A 702 -16.45 -33.20 19.29
C LYS A 702 -16.64 -34.39 18.36
N PHE A 703 -15.97 -35.51 18.61
CA PHE A 703 -15.90 -36.65 17.69
C PHE A 703 -16.78 -37.85 18.13
N GLY A 704 -17.40 -37.76 19.31
CA GLY A 704 -18.28 -38.81 19.80
C GLY A 704 -17.53 -39.97 20.43
N VAL A 705 -18.11 -41.20 20.33
CA VAL A 705 -17.56 -42.42 20.90
C VAL A 705 -16.62 -43.09 19.88
N GLY A 706 -15.54 -43.67 20.39
CA GLY A 706 -14.56 -44.39 19.56
C GLY A 706 -13.68 -45.30 20.39
N ILE A 707 -12.92 -46.16 19.72
CA ILE A 707 -12.01 -47.16 20.35
C ILE A 707 -10.56 -46.68 20.19
N VAL A 708 -9.79 -46.71 21.26
CA VAL A 708 -8.37 -46.37 21.26
C VAL A 708 -7.61 -47.51 20.51
N THR A 709 -6.95 -47.15 19.41
CA THR A 709 -6.25 -48.12 18.57
C THR A 709 -4.73 -48.11 18.78
N ASP A 710 -4.18 -46.95 19.24
CA ASP A 710 -2.74 -46.83 19.46
C ASP A 710 -2.43 -45.73 20.49
N ILE A 711 -1.35 -45.91 21.28
CA ILE A 711 -0.82 -44.91 22.22
C ILE A 711 0.70 -44.91 22.11
N VAL A 712 1.27 -43.77 21.67
CA VAL A 712 2.72 -43.59 21.53
C VAL A 712 3.22 -42.53 22.49
N ASP A 713 4.30 -42.79 23.22
CA ASP A 713 4.95 -41.78 24.06
C ASP A 713 5.81 -40.87 23.22
N GLY A 714 5.33 -39.65 23.00
CA GLY A 714 6.00 -38.57 22.26
C GLY A 714 7.01 -37.76 23.10
N GLY A 715 7.40 -38.23 24.29
CA GLY A 715 8.36 -37.57 25.20
C GLY A 715 7.77 -36.38 25.98
N ARG A 716 7.07 -35.45 25.33
CA ARG A 716 6.39 -34.31 25.94
C ARG A 716 4.92 -34.56 26.27
N ASP A 717 4.25 -35.46 25.55
CA ASP A 717 2.88 -35.91 25.77
C ASP A 717 2.65 -37.24 25.08
N TYR A 718 1.54 -37.93 25.41
CA TYR A 718 1.14 -39.18 24.73
C TYR A 718 0.35 -38.82 23.46
N GLU A 719 0.73 -39.40 22.32
CA GLU A 719 -0.05 -39.33 21.08
C GLU A 719 -1.00 -40.52 21.08
N VAL A 720 -2.31 -40.25 21.05
CA VAL A 720 -3.37 -41.25 21.13
C VAL A 720 -4.10 -41.32 19.80
N THR A 721 -4.20 -42.49 19.23
CA THR A 721 -5.00 -42.76 18.01
C THR A 721 -6.32 -43.38 18.42
N VAL A 722 -7.44 -42.75 18.01
CA VAL A 722 -8.78 -43.24 18.32
C VAL A 722 -9.57 -43.38 17.01
N ASN A 723 -10.21 -44.54 16.84
CA ASN A 723 -11.15 -44.77 15.74
C ASN A 723 -12.58 -44.49 16.22
N PHE A 724 -13.10 -43.34 15.81
CA PHE A 724 -14.45 -42.86 16.19
C PHE A 724 -15.52 -43.39 15.25
N ASP A 725 -16.67 -43.77 15.77
CA ASP A 725 -17.79 -44.37 15.01
C ASP A 725 -18.31 -43.47 13.89
N GLN A 726 -18.31 -42.14 14.11
CA GLN A 726 -18.83 -41.16 13.14
C GLN A 726 -17.75 -40.32 12.44
N ALA A 727 -16.53 -40.21 13.02
CA ALA A 727 -15.50 -39.31 12.53
C ALA A 727 -14.26 -40.03 11.98
N GLY A 728 -14.23 -41.35 11.97
CA GLY A 728 -13.10 -42.19 11.54
C GLY A 728 -11.90 -42.07 12.46
N THR A 729 -10.74 -42.52 12.01
CA THR A 729 -9.50 -42.53 12.78
C THR A 729 -8.91 -41.13 12.93
N LYS A 730 -8.61 -40.71 14.17
CA LYS A 730 -7.97 -39.45 14.51
C LYS A 730 -6.81 -39.67 15.46
N LYS A 731 -5.70 -38.93 15.21
CA LYS A 731 -4.55 -38.86 16.11
C LYS A 731 -4.62 -37.54 16.90
N MET A 732 -4.36 -37.56 18.19
CA MET A 732 -4.45 -36.40 19.06
C MET A 732 -3.54 -36.54 20.28
N PHE A 733 -3.09 -35.42 20.85
CA PHE A 733 -2.30 -35.43 22.10
C PHE A 733 -3.21 -35.58 23.32
N ALA A 734 -2.85 -36.48 24.24
CA ALA A 734 -3.67 -36.85 25.39
C ALA A 734 -4.06 -35.67 26.30
N SER A 735 -3.14 -34.73 26.54
CA SER A 735 -3.40 -33.53 27.33
C SER A 735 -4.46 -32.59 26.72
N PHE A 736 -4.62 -32.60 25.41
CA PHE A 736 -5.60 -31.77 24.69
C PHE A 736 -6.87 -32.51 24.32
N ALA A 737 -6.81 -33.84 24.17
CA ALA A 737 -7.91 -34.64 23.65
C ALA A 737 -9.09 -34.77 24.62
N LYS A 738 -8.88 -34.55 25.94
CA LYS A 738 -9.93 -34.67 26.99
C LYS A 738 -10.82 -35.91 26.81
N LEU A 739 -10.19 -37.02 26.41
CA LEU A 739 -10.88 -38.31 26.29
C LEU A 739 -11.33 -38.81 27.66
N LYS A 740 -12.55 -39.30 27.73
CA LYS A 740 -13.09 -39.97 28.92
C LYS A 740 -13.37 -41.43 28.58
N LYS A 741 -12.84 -42.35 29.37
CA LYS A 741 -13.17 -43.77 29.29
C LYS A 741 -14.66 -43.96 29.62
N LEU A 742 -15.35 -44.80 28.85
CA LEU A 742 -16.77 -45.15 29.04
C LEU A 742 -16.93 -46.45 29.81
#